data_3edd493e89564a1a7f16926d25efb185
#
_entry.id   3edd493e89564a1a7f16926d25efb185
#
_cell.length_a   1.000
_cell.length_b   1.000
_cell.length_c   1.000
_cell.angle_alpha   90.00
_cell.angle_beta   90.00
_cell.angle_gamma   90.00
#
_symmetry.space_group_name_H-M   'P 1'
#
loop_
_entity.id
_entity.type
_entity.pdbx_description
1 polymer ?
#
loop_
_entity_poly.entity_id
_entity_poly.type
_entity_poly.pdbx_seq_one_letter_code
_entity_poly.pdbx_strand_id
1 'polypeptide(L)'
;MPAPSAVTNRYRPIADYAAIGDCHGAALIAGDARIDWCCFRRFDAAPVFCRLLDDARGGFWSMAPRAPVEAERGYRPDTNIHETVFTTATGRVRVVDFMPLGRKDGAGAHDYVSIRTPHWLVRRVEALDGEVEMATHYRPSAGFERLSVPLRREGSAVTGEDVPALFASVELTVQADGAHGRFRLRAGESALFVLAATHVTGQTPLERVHALEAVTEAFWREWIAYCRYRGPHAARVRRSALALKLMTHAPSGALAAALTTSLPEALGGERNWDYRYSWLRDSCFTLYALAVLGYGGEARAYVDYLGRCMRATLPRLQIMYGLDGETALDEQEWPELDGYASSRPVRTGNGAYDQRQLDVYGQVLDLALLYERLGGRLGRQERRLLATLAEEVARSWEEPDQGLWEMRGPPAHHVHGKLMAWVAADRAAVLGLGDAARWRALADRIRDQILERGRLGGTLALQQAYERAQPDAATLLAVAVGFPLDDATLRATIEAVERDLVTDDLVHRYRTEDGLDGDEGAFVACSFWLVDAYLAAGRGDDARRLFDQLCERAGPLGLLAEEIEPHTGAFLGNTPQAFSHLALAGSAVNLELHRRFGVAGVRGTYADRAARAVGHVFGWRAIWAAMRACGRAGRLTSSRASVLLWP
;
A
#
# COMPACT_ATOMS: atom_id res chain seq x y z
N MET A 1 -27.48 26.99 18.37
CA MET A 1 -27.14 25.69 17.83
C MET A 1 -26.92 24.74 19.00
N PRO A 2 -27.62 23.63 19.16
CA PRO A 2 -27.31 22.66 20.21
C PRO A 2 -25.95 22.03 19.90
N ALA A 3 -25.10 21.86 20.91
CA ALA A 3 -23.83 21.15 20.82
C ALA A 3 -24.06 19.75 20.24
N PRO A 4 -23.17 19.23 19.38
CA PRO A 4 -23.29 17.89 18.88
C PRO A 4 -23.23 16.93 20.07
N SER A 5 -24.26 16.08 20.17
CA SER A 5 -24.29 14.98 21.14
C SER A 5 -23.04 14.15 20.95
N ALA A 6 -22.31 13.86 22.04
CA ALA A 6 -21.21 12.92 22.05
C ALA A 6 -21.70 11.57 21.51
N VAL A 7 -21.53 11.33 20.22
CA VAL A 7 -21.65 10.02 19.60
C VAL A 7 -20.53 9.22 20.24
N THR A 8 -20.87 8.30 21.11
CA THR A 8 -19.91 7.31 21.62
C THR A 8 -19.37 6.56 20.41
N ASN A 9 -18.14 6.92 19.99
CA ASN A 9 -17.52 6.34 18.81
C ASN A 9 -17.37 4.83 19.02
N ARG A 10 -18.24 4.04 18.39
CA ARG A 10 -18.25 2.58 18.47
C ARG A 10 -17.09 1.96 17.69
N TYR A 11 -16.54 2.71 16.72
CA TYR A 11 -15.44 2.28 15.87
C TYR A 11 -14.11 2.44 16.59
N ARG A 12 -13.19 1.49 16.37
CA ARG A 12 -11.81 1.62 16.82
C ARG A 12 -11.08 2.61 15.90
N PRO A 13 -10.12 3.40 16.42
CA PRO A 13 -9.31 4.26 15.59
C PRO A 13 -8.62 3.48 14.46
N ILE A 14 -8.52 4.04 13.26
CA ILE A 14 -7.86 3.39 12.11
C ILE A 14 -6.41 3.00 12.44
N ALA A 15 -5.68 3.84 13.18
CA ALA A 15 -4.32 3.56 13.65
C ALA A 15 -4.23 2.36 14.62
N ASP A 16 -5.37 1.87 15.14
CA ASP A 16 -5.43 0.75 16.07
C ASP A 16 -5.34 -0.61 15.36
N TYR A 17 -5.46 -0.65 14.05
CA TYR A 17 -5.47 -1.91 13.31
C TYR A 17 -4.07 -2.36 12.89
N ALA A 18 -3.75 -3.63 13.22
CA ALA A 18 -2.65 -4.37 12.62
C ALA A 18 -3.12 -5.06 11.35
N ALA A 19 -2.26 -5.16 10.34
CA ALA A 19 -2.55 -5.87 9.10
C ALA A 19 -1.73 -7.16 9.00
N ILE A 20 -2.40 -8.27 8.70
CA ILE A 20 -1.79 -9.56 8.35
C ILE A 20 -2.28 -10.02 6.98
N GLY A 21 -1.56 -10.91 6.31
CA GLY A 21 -1.98 -11.44 5.01
C GLY A 21 -0.98 -12.44 4.43
N ASP A 22 -1.37 -13.02 3.29
CA ASP A 22 -0.64 -14.06 2.59
C ASP A 22 -0.23 -13.65 1.16
N CYS A 23 -0.19 -12.35 0.88
CA CYS A 23 0.05 -11.76 -0.44
C CYS A 23 -1.04 -12.13 -1.49
N HIS A 24 -2.20 -12.54 -1.05
CA HIS A 24 -3.41 -12.78 -1.84
C HIS A 24 -4.59 -12.11 -1.15
N GLY A 25 -4.83 -12.43 0.11
CA GLY A 25 -5.82 -11.83 0.99
C GLY A 25 -5.17 -11.18 2.20
N ALA A 26 -5.97 -10.45 2.97
CA ALA A 26 -5.53 -9.75 4.16
C ALA A 26 -6.63 -9.67 5.22
N ALA A 27 -6.19 -9.45 6.47
CA ALA A 27 -7.09 -9.18 7.59
C ALA A 27 -6.55 -8.04 8.45
N LEU A 28 -7.46 -7.26 9.06
CA LEU A 28 -7.15 -6.22 10.01
C LEU A 28 -7.60 -6.61 11.43
N ILE A 29 -6.68 -6.47 12.37
CA ILE A 29 -6.83 -6.88 13.78
C ILE A 29 -6.80 -5.64 14.66
N ALA A 30 -7.88 -5.38 15.38
CA ALA A 30 -8.00 -4.30 16.35
C ALA A 30 -7.18 -4.56 17.62
N GLY A 31 -7.00 -3.54 18.46
CA GLY A 31 -6.20 -3.61 19.68
C GLY A 31 -6.70 -4.59 20.74
N ASP A 32 -7.93 -5.03 20.66
CA ASP A 32 -8.55 -6.06 21.50
C ASP A 32 -8.50 -7.47 20.86
N ALA A 33 -7.63 -7.66 19.88
CA ALA A 33 -7.51 -8.86 19.06
C ALA A 33 -8.80 -9.27 18.32
N ARG A 34 -9.71 -8.33 18.07
CA ARG A 34 -10.86 -8.56 17.20
C ARG A 34 -10.44 -8.33 15.73
N ILE A 35 -10.87 -9.23 14.86
CA ILE A 35 -10.70 -9.08 13.42
C ILE A 35 -11.97 -8.48 12.85
N ASP A 36 -11.86 -7.26 12.31
CA ASP A 36 -12.99 -6.45 11.83
C ASP A 36 -13.03 -6.31 10.30
N TRP A 37 -11.97 -6.76 9.63
CA TRP A 37 -11.85 -6.78 8.18
C TRP A 37 -11.10 -8.03 7.73
N CYS A 38 -11.61 -8.74 6.72
CA CYS A 38 -10.89 -9.86 6.11
C CYS A 38 -11.40 -10.17 4.71
N CYS A 39 -10.49 -10.20 3.74
CA CYS A 39 -10.71 -10.71 2.40
C CYS A 39 -9.77 -11.87 2.13
N PHE A 40 -10.27 -12.99 1.57
CA PHE A 40 -9.46 -14.15 1.20
C PHE A 40 -9.21 -14.19 -0.30
N ARG A 41 -8.09 -14.78 -0.72
CA ARG A 41 -7.69 -15.06 -2.10
C ARG A 41 -7.36 -13.83 -2.95
N ARG A 42 -8.05 -12.71 -2.76
CA ARG A 42 -7.80 -11.42 -3.39
C ARG A 42 -8.12 -10.31 -2.39
N PHE A 43 -7.36 -9.23 -2.43
CA PHE A 43 -7.60 -8.08 -1.54
C PHE A 43 -8.96 -7.42 -1.82
N ASP A 44 -9.39 -7.42 -3.09
CA ASP A 44 -10.66 -6.86 -3.56
C ASP A 44 -11.83 -7.85 -3.56
N ALA A 45 -11.63 -9.06 -3.02
CA ALA A 45 -12.72 -10.02 -2.85
C ALA A 45 -13.77 -9.53 -1.86
N ALA A 46 -14.95 -10.13 -1.92
CA ALA A 46 -16.02 -9.93 -0.95
C ALA A 46 -15.53 -10.23 0.46
N PRO A 47 -15.70 -9.32 1.44
CA PRO A 47 -15.16 -9.49 2.77
C PRO A 47 -15.94 -10.53 3.59
N VAL A 48 -15.21 -11.34 4.35
CA VAL A 48 -15.79 -12.26 5.36
C VAL A 48 -16.07 -11.51 6.67
N PHE A 49 -15.30 -10.47 6.94
CA PHE A 49 -15.53 -9.54 8.04
C PHE A 49 -15.50 -8.11 7.48
N CYS A 50 -16.52 -7.33 7.81
CA CYS A 50 -16.66 -5.94 7.39
C CYS A 50 -17.20 -5.02 8.49
N ARG A 51 -16.99 -5.40 9.77
CA ARG A 51 -17.33 -4.56 10.92
C ARG A 51 -16.67 -3.18 10.87
N LEU A 52 -15.52 -3.09 10.21
CA LEU A 52 -14.84 -1.84 9.92
C LEU A 52 -15.75 -0.81 9.23
N LEU A 53 -16.72 -1.28 8.43
CA LEU A 53 -17.64 -0.43 7.65
C LEU A 53 -19.09 -0.46 8.17
N ASP A 54 -19.42 -1.37 9.10
CA ASP A 54 -20.71 -1.40 9.79
C ASP A 54 -20.52 -2.07 11.16
N ASP A 55 -20.33 -1.28 12.20
CA ASP A 55 -20.04 -1.76 13.55
C ASP A 55 -21.15 -2.67 14.13
N ALA A 56 -22.39 -2.40 13.77
CA ALA A 56 -23.53 -3.15 14.31
C ALA A 56 -23.76 -4.47 13.59
N ARG A 57 -23.68 -4.49 12.27
CA ARG A 57 -24.09 -5.60 11.42
C ARG A 57 -22.94 -6.34 10.74
N GLY A 58 -21.83 -5.67 10.48
CA GLY A 58 -20.67 -6.25 9.80
C GLY A 58 -20.09 -7.44 10.54
N GLY A 59 -19.64 -8.46 9.78
CA GLY A 59 -19.01 -9.64 10.35
C GLY A 59 -17.73 -9.32 11.10
N PHE A 60 -17.38 -10.15 12.10
CA PHE A 60 -16.16 -10.04 12.89
C PHE A 60 -15.78 -11.36 13.55
N TRP A 61 -14.54 -11.41 14.08
CA TRP A 61 -14.10 -12.51 14.91
C TRP A 61 -13.33 -12.02 16.13
N SER A 62 -13.94 -12.08 17.32
CA SER A 62 -13.32 -11.68 18.57
C SER A 62 -12.64 -12.86 19.28
N MET A 63 -11.56 -12.53 20.02
CA MET A 63 -10.80 -13.47 20.85
C MET A 63 -10.17 -12.69 22.01
N ALA A 64 -10.72 -12.81 23.22
CA ALA A 64 -10.24 -12.06 24.38
C ALA A 64 -10.51 -12.79 25.70
N PRO A 65 -9.75 -12.47 26.78
CA PRO A 65 -10.08 -12.86 28.13
C PRO A 65 -11.45 -12.31 28.58
N ARG A 66 -12.13 -13.01 29.44
CA ARG A 66 -13.38 -12.54 30.02
C ARG A 66 -13.22 -11.58 31.20
N ALA A 67 -12.03 -11.58 31.81
CA ALA A 67 -11.68 -10.65 32.89
C ALA A 67 -11.20 -9.30 32.30
N PRO A 68 -11.20 -8.23 33.12
CA PRO A 68 -10.51 -6.99 32.75
C PRO A 68 -9.04 -7.24 32.40
N VAL A 69 -8.52 -6.58 31.36
CA VAL A 69 -7.21 -6.87 30.78
C VAL A 69 -6.44 -5.60 30.45
N GLU A 70 -5.13 -5.72 30.52
CA GLU A 70 -4.18 -4.88 29.78
C GLU A 70 -3.70 -5.66 28.56
N ALA A 71 -3.59 -4.98 27.40
CA ALA A 71 -3.18 -5.61 26.14
C ALA A 71 -1.91 -4.93 25.60
N GLU A 72 -0.87 -5.72 25.41
CA GLU A 72 0.32 -5.36 24.64
C GLU A 72 0.28 -6.05 23.29
N ARG A 73 0.66 -5.34 22.23
CA ARG A 73 0.56 -5.88 20.88
C ARG A 73 1.69 -5.41 19.98
N GLY A 74 1.98 -6.20 18.98
CA GLY A 74 3.00 -5.90 18.00
C GLY A 74 3.16 -7.01 16.97
N TYR A 75 4.06 -6.76 16.04
CA TYR A 75 4.48 -7.81 15.13
C TYR A 75 5.65 -8.58 15.73
N ARG A 76 5.65 -9.91 15.55
CA ARG A 76 6.85 -10.69 15.78
C ARG A 76 8.00 -10.11 14.95
N PRO A 77 9.21 -9.92 15.53
CA PRO A 77 10.29 -9.23 14.83
C PRO A 77 10.53 -9.73 13.41
N ASP A 78 10.60 -8.80 12.46
CA ASP A 78 10.87 -9.07 11.05
C ASP A 78 9.83 -9.95 10.33
N THR A 79 8.57 -9.92 10.77
CA THR A 79 7.47 -10.66 10.17
C THR A 79 6.20 -9.83 10.00
N ASN A 80 5.18 -10.40 9.33
CA ASN A 80 3.78 -9.97 9.37
C ASN A 80 2.92 -10.92 10.23
N ILE A 81 3.51 -11.60 11.22
CA ILE A 81 2.80 -12.35 12.26
C ILE A 81 2.52 -11.38 13.40
N HIS A 82 1.24 -11.22 13.74
CA HIS A 82 0.82 -10.31 14.81
C HIS A 82 0.66 -11.06 16.13
N GLU A 83 1.04 -10.44 17.23
CA GLU A 83 0.88 -10.97 18.58
C GLU A 83 0.18 -9.95 19.47
N THR A 84 -0.83 -10.43 20.21
CA THR A 84 -1.47 -9.68 21.30
C THR A 84 -1.28 -10.44 22.59
N VAL A 85 -0.66 -9.83 23.59
CA VAL A 85 -0.50 -10.41 24.94
C VAL A 85 -1.46 -9.71 25.86
N PHE A 86 -2.38 -10.48 26.44
CA PHE A 86 -3.31 -10.01 27.46
C PHE A 86 -2.79 -10.38 28.86
N THR A 87 -2.77 -9.39 29.76
CA THR A 87 -2.46 -9.56 31.18
C THR A 87 -3.74 -9.44 32.00
N THR A 88 -4.06 -10.46 32.77
CA THR A 88 -5.20 -10.51 33.69
C THR A 88 -4.71 -10.67 35.12
N ALA A 89 -5.61 -10.58 36.09
CA ALA A 89 -5.27 -10.83 37.48
C ALA A 89 -4.85 -12.29 37.76
N THR A 90 -5.20 -13.26 36.89
CA THR A 90 -4.97 -14.69 37.09
C THR A 90 -3.88 -15.29 36.18
N GLY A 91 -3.36 -14.54 35.23
CA GLY A 91 -2.33 -15.01 34.32
C GLY A 91 -2.26 -14.20 33.04
N ARG A 92 -1.30 -14.57 32.19
CA ARG A 92 -1.09 -13.94 30.87
C ARG A 92 -1.33 -14.94 29.75
N VAL A 93 -1.92 -14.43 28.66
CA VAL A 93 -2.21 -15.21 27.46
C VAL A 93 -1.79 -14.43 26.21
N ARG A 94 -1.21 -15.14 25.25
CA ARG A 94 -0.84 -14.60 23.94
C ARG A 94 -1.75 -15.14 22.86
N VAL A 95 -2.26 -14.25 22.02
CA VAL A 95 -2.94 -14.57 20.76
C VAL A 95 -1.97 -14.29 19.63
N VAL A 96 -1.69 -15.28 18.81
CA VAL A 96 -0.83 -15.19 17.61
C VAL A 96 -1.71 -15.31 16.39
N ASP A 97 -1.71 -14.29 15.55
CA ASP A 97 -2.53 -14.18 14.36
C ASP A 97 -1.65 -14.12 13.10
N PHE A 98 -1.93 -14.98 12.13
CA PHE A 98 -1.21 -14.97 10.84
C PHE A 98 -2.03 -15.62 9.73
N MET A 99 -1.68 -15.28 8.49
CA MET A 99 -2.15 -15.99 7.30
C MET A 99 -0.96 -16.78 6.72
N PRO A 100 -1.05 -18.12 6.66
CA PRO A 100 0.06 -18.96 6.28
C PRO A 100 0.50 -18.75 4.82
N LEU A 101 1.80 -18.59 4.62
CA LEU A 101 2.40 -18.55 3.29
C LEU A 101 3.81 -19.16 3.29
N GLY A 102 4.26 -19.53 2.12
CA GLY A 102 5.60 -20.07 1.89
C GLY A 102 5.96 -19.98 0.41
N ARG A 103 7.17 -20.36 0.04
CA ARG A 103 7.57 -20.44 -1.36
C ARG A 103 6.92 -21.65 -2.05
N LYS A 104 6.57 -21.51 -3.33
CA LYS A 104 6.09 -22.65 -4.13
C LYS A 104 7.16 -23.75 -4.20
N ASP A 105 6.72 -25.01 -4.32
CA ASP A 105 7.61 -26.14 -4.52
C ASP A 105 8.43 -25.94 -5.81
N GLY A 106 9.73 -26.18 -5.73
CA GLY A 106 10.65 -25.95 -6.84
C GLY A 106 11.03 -24.48 -7.10
N ALA A 107 10.53 -23.53 -6.31
CA ALA A 107 10.98 -22.14 -6.38
C ALA A 107 12.50 -22.05 -6.12
N GLY A 108 13.17 -21.16 -6.86
CA GLY A 108 14.60 -20.91 -6.70
C GLY A 108 14.94 -20.39 -5.30
N ALA A 109 16.21 -20.53 -4.88
CA ALA A 109 16.67 -20.15 -3.54
C ALA A 109 16.34 -18.70 -3.14
N HIS A 110 16.21 -17.80 -4.13
CA HIS A 110 15.94 -16.37 -3.93
C HIS A 110 14.59 -15.93 -4.53
N ASP A 111 13.71 -16.89 -4.83
CA ASP A 111 12.38 -16.61 -5.36
C ASP A 111 11.38 -16.51 -4.19
N TYR A 112 11.01 -15.28 -3.88
CA TYR A 112 9.97 -14.92 -2.90
C TYR A 112 8.73 -14.30 -3.58
N VAL A 113 8.66 -14.34 -4.91
CA VAL A 113 7.50 -13.91 -5.69
C VAL A 113 6.54 -15.07 -5.92
N SER A 114 7.09 -16.26 -6.19
CA SER A 114 6.31 -17.50 -6.35
C SER A 114 5.85 -18.01 -4.99
N ILE A 115 4.71 -17.50 -4.53
CA ILE A 115 4.15 -17.81 -3.21
C ILE A 115 3.10 -18.91 -3.31
N ARG A 116 3.09 -19.78 -2.30
CA ARG A 116 2.04 -20.76 -2.04
C ARG A 116 1.39 -20.45 -0.71
N THR A 117 0.05 -20.48 -0.67
CA THR A 117 -0.78 -20.29 0.52
C THR A 117 -1.94 -21.25 0.51
N PRO A 118 -2.41 -21.74 1.67
CA PRO A 118 -3.65 -22.50 1.78
C PRO A 118 -4.89 -21.58 1.82
N HIS A 119 -4.71 -20.24 1.82
CA HIS A 119 -5.78 -19.24 2.04
C HIS A 119 -6.50 -19.45 3.37
N TRP A 120 -5.74 -19.56 4.43
CA TRP A 120 -6.23 -19.70 5.79
C TRP A 120 -5.90 -18.46 6.62
N LEU A 121 -6.72 -18.22 7.64
CA LEU A 121 -6.40 -17.32 8.74
C LEU A 121 -6.30 -18.18 10.00
N VAL A 122 -5.17 -18.10 10.68
CA VAL A 122 -4.85 -18.90 11.87
C VAL A 122 -4.77 -18.00 13.08
N ARG A 123 -5.41 -18.44 14.17
CA ARG A 123 -5.30 -17.85 15.50
C ARG A 123 -4.85 -18.92 16.48
N ARG A 124 -3.69 -18.74 17.09
CA ARG A 124 -3.19 -19.61 18.16
C ARG A 124 -3.20 -18.86 19.47
N VAL A 125 -3.85 -19.42 20.47
CA VAL A 125 -3.96 -18.85 21.82
C VAL A 125 -3.11 -19.70 22.74
N GLU A 126 -2.19 -19.10 23.50
CA GLU A 126 -1.24 -19.78 24.38
C GLU A 126 -1.20 -19.10 25.75
N ALA A 127 -1.43 -19.83 26.82
CA ALA A 127 -1.25 -19.31 28.16
C ALA A 127 0.25 -19.29 28.52
N LEU A 128 0.77 -18.10 28.82
CA LEU A 128 2.17 -17.88 29.15
C LEU A 128 2.45 -18.18 30.63
N ASP A 129 1.52 -17.81 31.50
CA ASP A 129 1.55 -18.12 32.93
C ASP A 129 0.11 -18.13 33.52
N GLY A 130 -0.02 -18.65 34.72
CA GLY A 130 -1.29 -18.70 35.45
C GLY A 130 -2.39 -19.52 34.79
N GLU A 131 -3.64 -19.09 34.96
CA GLU A 131 -4.85 -19.66 34.32
C GLU A 131 -5.73 -18.52 33.82
N VAL A 132 -6.10 -18.56 32.52
CA VAL A 132 -6.91 -17.51 31.89
C VAL A 132 -8.14 -18.12 31.24
N GLU A 133 -9.33 -17.56 31.52
CA GLU A 133 -10.57 -17.90 30.84
C GLU A 133 -10.76 -17.01 29.62
N MET A 134 -10.83 -17.62 28.44
CA MET A 134 -10.98 -16.98 27.15
C MET A 134 -12.40 -17.10 26.62
N ALA A 135 -12.80 -16.11 25.82
CA ALA A 135 -14.01 -16.15 25.02
C ALA A 135 -13.71 -15.86 23.56
N THR A 136 -14.43 -16.52 22.66
CA THR A 136 -14.39 -16.22 21.22
C THR A 136 -15.80 -16.12 20.67
N HIS A 137 -16.00 -15.22 19.71
CA HIS A 137 -17.23 -15.06 18.97
C HIS A 137 -16.93 -14.85 17.49
N TYR A 138 -17.36 -15.79 16.67
CA TYR A 138 -17.22 -15.79 15.21
C TYR A 138 -18.58 -15.50 14.58
N ARG A 139 -18.68 -14.36 13.89
CA ARG A 139 -19.87 -13.93 13.15
C ARG A 139 -19.42 -13.45 11.77
N PRO A 140 -19.42 -14.32 10.75
CA PRO A 140 -19.00 -13.93 9.40
C PRO A 140 -20.11 -13.21 8.65
N SER A 141 -19.70 -12.45 7.62
CA SER A 141 -20.54 -11.98 6.51
C SER A 141 -20.14 -12.67 5.21
N ALA A 142 -21.05 -12.71 4.23
CA ALA A 142 -20.76 -13.15 2.88
C ALA A 142 -20.85 -11.91 1.97
N GLY A 143 -19.77 -11.14 1.94
CA GLY A 143 -19.70 -9.86 1.26
C GLY A 143 -20.48 -8.74 1.96
N PHE A 144 -20.79 -7.71 1.18
CA PHE A 144 -21.58 -6.57 1.64
C PHE A 144 -23.09 -6.83 1.54
N GLU A 145 -23.52 -7.80 0.75
CA GLU A 145 -24.93 -8.14 0.52
C GLU A 145 -25.54 -8.91 1.68
N ARG A 146 -24.77 -9.80 2.29
CA ARG A 146 -25.25 -10.68 3.37
C ARG A 146 -24.41 -10.50 4.64
N LEU A 147 -24.79 -9.55 5.49
CA LEU A 147 -24.09 -9.20 6.72
C LEU A 147 -24.29 -10.21 7.86
N SER A 148 -25.18 -11.18 7.70
CA SER A 148 -25.41 -12.26 8.64
C SER A 148 -25.61 -13.57 7.88
N VAL A 149 -24.84 -14.58 8.23
CA VAL A 149 -24.87 -15.92 7.62
C VAL A 149 -25.23 -16.95 8.67
N PRO A 150 -26.30 -17.76 8.48
CA PRO A 150 -26.60 -18.87 9.36
C PRO A 150 -25.46 -19.89 9.38
N LEU A 151 -25.02 -20.22 10.58
CA LEU A 151 -23.96 -21.20 10.80
C LEU A 151 -24.53 -22.54 11.25
N ARG A 152 -23.81 -23.62 10.95
CA ARG A 152 -24.09 -24.97 11.41
C ARG A 152 -22.80 -25.68 11.79
N ARG A 153 -22.92 -26.67 12.67
CA ARG A 153 -21.78 -27.53 13.00
C ARG A 153 -21.75 -28.75 12.09
N GLU A 154 -20.61 -28.99 11.46
CA GLU A 154 -20.35 -30.17 10.64
C GLU A 154 -19.07 -30.85 11.12
N GLY A 155 -19.23 -31.90 11.91
CA GLY A 155 -18.08 -32.58 12.52
C GLY A 155 -17.29 -31.67 13.47
N SER A 156 -16.01 -31.46 13.15
CA SER A 156 -15.09 -30.58 13.89
C SER A 156 -15.12 -29.12 13.41
N ALA A 157 -15.89 -28.79 12.35
CA ALA A 157 -15.97 -27.47 11.77
C ALA A 157 -17.31 -26.78 12.06
N VAL A 158 -17.28 -25.45 12.07
CA VAL A 158 -18.44 -24.58 11.94
C VAL A 158 -18.46 -24.05 10.52
N THR A 159 -19.56 -24.26 9.80
CA THR A 159 -19.72 -23.91 8.39
C THR A 159 -20.93 -23.02 8.17
N GLY A 160 -20.94 -22.28 7.08
CA GLY A 160 -22.05 -21.49 6.56
C GLY A 160 -21.97 -21.39 5.04
N GLU A 161 -23.02 -20.90 4.42
CA GLU A 161 -23.05 -20.72 2.98
C GLU A 161 -22.17 -19.54 2.56
N ASP A 162 -21.26 -19.75 1.61
CA ASP A 162 -20.33 -18.75 1.06
C ASP A 162 -19.37 -18.10 2.07
N VAL A 163 -19.15 -18.75 3.22
CA VAL A 163 -18.18 -18.32 4.23
C VAL A 163 -17.16 -19.41 4.51
N PRO A 164 -15.93 -19.05 4.90
CA PRO A 164 -14.90 -20.01 5.25
C PRO A 164 -15.32 -20.90 6.42
N ALA A 165 -14.86 -22.15 6.40
CA ALA A 165 -15.08 -23.10 7.51
C ALA A 165 -14.16 -22.78 8.69
N LEU A 166 -14.71 -22.68 9.90
CA LEU A 166 -13.94 -22.47 11.13
C LEU A 166 -13.71 -23.82 11.84
N PHE A 167 -12.44 -24.21 11.96
CA PHE A 167 -11.96 -25.33 12.76
C PHE A 167 -11.42 -24.83 14.10
N ALA A 168 -11.72 -25.51 15.19
CA ALA A 168 -11.26 -25.16 16.53
C ALA A 168 -10.88 -26.40 17.33
N SER A 169 -9.82 -26.30 18.16
CA SER A 169 -9.42 -27.33 19.11
C SER A 169 -10.26 -27.32 20.41
N VAL A 170 -11.15 -26.34 20.54
CA VAL A 170 -12.09 -26.17 21.66
C VAL A 170 -13.53 -26.30 21.17
N GLU A 171 -14.44 -26.54 22.07
CA GLU A 171 -15.85 -26.64 21.71
C GLU A 171 -16.44 -25.28 21.36
N LEU A 172 -17.16 -25.24 20.23
CA LEU A 172 -17.92 -24.08 19.77
C LEU A 172 -19.42 -24.40 19.79
N THR A 173 -20.21 -23.47 20.29
CA THR A 173 -21.67 -23.52 20.25
C THR A 173 -22.18 -22.55 19.20
N VAL A 174 -22.96 -23.06 18.24
CA VAL A 174 -23.63 -22.24 17.23
C VAL A 174 -24.93 -21.68 17.80
N GLN A 175 -25.11 -20.36 17.64
CA GLN A 175 -26.29 -19.59 18.04
C GLN A 175 -26.77 -18.74 16.87
N ALA A 176 -27.89 -18.04 17.03
CA ALA A 176 -28.46 -17.21 15.97
C ALA A 176 -27.54 -16.05 15.53
N ASP A 177 -26.70 -15.56 16.43
CA ASP A 177 -25.76 -14.44 16.21
C ASP A 177 -24.33 -14.89 15.88
N GLY A 178 -24.09 -16.19 15.69
CA GLY A 178 -22.76 -16.72 15.34
C GLY A 178 -22.35 -17.96 16.12
N ALA A 179 -21.04 -18.25 16.10
CA ALA A 179 -20.46 -19.34 16.89
C ALA A 179 -19.66 -18.79 18.07
N HIS A 180 -19.92 -19.35 19.24
CA HIS A 180 -19.33 -18.91 20.50
C HIS A 180 -18.51 -20.04 21.13
N GLY A 181 -17.36 -19.67 21.75
CA GLY A 181 -16.55 -20.57 22.54
C GLY A 181 -16.16 -19.95 23.88
N ARG A 182 -16.09 -20.78 24.92
CA ARG A 182 -15.53 -20.44 26.23
C ARG A 182 -14.58 -21.55 26.63
N PHE A 183 -13.36 -21.21 26.97
CA PHE A 183 -12.34 -22.19 27.32
C PHE A 183 -11.34 -21.61 28.30
N ARG A 184 -10.68 -22.46 29.05
CA ARG A 184 -9.63 -22.10 30.01
C ARG A 184 -8.31 -22.68 29.54
N LEU A 185 -7.26 -21.91 29.71
CA LEU A 185 -5.89 -22.34 29.44
C LEU A 185 -5.05 -22.11 30.68
N ARG A 186 -4.26 -23.12 31.04
CA ARG A 186 -3.22 -23.04 32.07
C ARG A 186 -1.86 -22.84 31.39
N ALA A 187 -0.91 -22.34 32.15
CA ALA A 187 0.45 -22.12 31.67
C ALA A 187 0.97 -23.29 30.82
N GLY A 188 1.41 -22.99 29.59
CA GLY A 188 1.87 -23.96 28.60
C GLY A 188 0.79 -24.64 27.76
N GLU A 189 -0.50 -24.46 28.08
CA GLU A 189 -1.60 -24.96 27.25
C GLU A 189 -1.91 -23.99 26.10
N SER A 190 -2.41 -24.53 24.97
CA SER A 190 -2.79 -23.74 23.81
C SER A 190 -4.12 -24.20 23.20
N ALA A 191 -4.83 -23.25 22.58
CA ALA A 191 -5.99 -23.50 21.73
C ALA A 191 -5.71 -23.02 20.31
N LEU A 192 -6.15 -23.82 19.34
CA LEU A 192 -5.90 -23.59 17.92
C LEU A 192 -7.21 -23.35 17.17
N PHE A 193 -7.18 -22.36 16.28
CA PHE A 193 -8.30 -22.00 15.42
C PHE A 193 -7.80 -21.76 14.01
N VAL A 194 -8.51 -22.29 13.02
CA VAL A 194 -8.21 -22.08 11.60
C VAL A 194 -9.49 -21.73 10.86
N LEU A 195 -9.51 -20.58 10.23
CA LEU A 195 -10.55 -20.18 9.28
C LEU A 195 -10.04 -20.52 7.88
N ALA A 196 -10.64 -21.51 7.23
CA ALA A 196 -10.20 -22.06 5.96
C ALA A 196 -11.13 -21.63 4.82
N ALA A 197 -10.61 -20.83 3.88
CA ALA A 197 -11.34 -20.38 2.69
C ALA A 197 -11.29 -21.38 1.51
N THR A 198 -10.64 -22.53 1.71
CA THR A 198 -10.53 -23.61 0.72
C THR A 198 -11.07 -24.90 1.31
N HIS A 199 -11.53 -25.80 0.43
CA HIS A 199 -11.95 -27.13 0.86
C HIS A 199 -10.74 -27.86 1.49
N VAL A 200 -10.95 -28.40 2.69
CA VAL A 200 -9.94 -29.15 3.41
C VAL A 200 -10.14 -30.64 3.16
N THR A 201 -9.12 -31.28 2.57
CA THR A 201 -9.10 -32.73 2.36
C THR A 201 -7.92 -33.35 3.14
N GLY A 202 -8.14 -34.52 3.73
CA GLY A 202 -7.10 -35.24 4.47
C GLY A 202 -6.96 -34.82 5.93
N GLN A 203 -5.75 -34.48 6.38
CA GLN A 203 -5.46 -34.07 7.77
C GLN A 203 -6.24 -32.84 8.18
N THR A 204 -6.65 -32.76 9.45
CA THR A 204 -7.34 -31.58 9.97
C THR A 204 -6.41 -30.36 9.87
N PRO A 205 -6.95 -29.15 9.55
CA PRO A 205 -6.14 -27.94 9.50
C PRO A 205 -5.36 -27.67 10.78
N LEU A 206 -5.90 -28.06 11.92
CA LEU A 206 -5.31 -27.84 13.25
C LEU A 206 -3.95 -28.57 13.42
N GLU A 207 -3.79 -29.76 12.86
CA GLU A 207 -2.53 -30.54 12.95
C GLU A 207 -1.37 -29.85 12.22
N ARG A 208 -1.68 -28.94 11.31
CA ARG A 208 -0.69 -28.25 10.46
C ARG A 208 -0.28 -26.88 11.00
N VAL A 209 -0.95 -26.34 12.01
CA VAL A 209 -0.78 -24.95 12.48
C VAL A 209 0.69 -24.65 12.82
N HIS A 210 1.32 -25.48 13.66
CA HIS A 210 2.71 -25.22 14.09
C HIS A 210 3.71 -25.26 12.95
N ALA A 211 3.55 -26.21 12.02
CA ALA A 211 4.43 -26.30 10.84
C ALA A 211 4.24 -25.10 9.92
N LEU A 212 3.00 -24.66 9.69
CA LEU A 212 2.67 -23.49 8.89
C LEU A 212 3.14 -22.18 9.54
N GLU A 213 3.04 -22.07 10.87
CA GLU A 213 3.60 -20.91 11.61
C GLU A 213 5.10 -20.80 11.39
N ALA A 214 5.84 -21.89 11.55
CA ALA A 214 7.29 -21.93 11.36
C ALA A 214 7.70 -21.59 9.91
N VAL A 215 6.99 -22.12 8.91
CA VAL A 215 7.24 -21.81 7.49
C VAL A 215 6.94 -20.34 7.19
N THR A 216 5.85 -19.81 7.72
CA THR A 216 5.46 -18.39 7.54
C THR A 216 6.48 -17.45 8.17
N GLU A 217 6.93 -17.74 9.38
CA GLU A 217 7.96 -16.97 10.07
C GLU A 217 9.27 -16.98 9.30
N ALA A 218 9.71 -18.16 8.86
CA ALA A 218 10.93 -18.30 8.06
C ALA A 218 10.84 -17.49 6.75
N PHE A 219 9.70 -17.58 6.04
CA PHE A 219 9.47 -16.81 4.82
C PHE A 219 9.66 -15.31 5.02
N TRP A 220 9.00 -14.72 6.03
CA TRP A 220 9.09 -13.29 6.28
C TRP A 220 10.50 -12.86 6.67
N ARG A 221 11.15 -13.61 7.58
CA ARG A 221 12.52 -13.31 8.04
C ARG A 221 13.55 -13.44 6.93
N GLU A 222 13.43 -14.48 6.10
CA GLU A 222 14.31 -14.66 4.95
C GLU A 222 14.11 -13.54 3.92
N TRP A 223 12.85 -13.20 3.61
CA TRP A 223 12.55 -12.13 2.66
C TRP A 223 13.07 -10.77 3.14
N ILE A 224 12.78 -10.38 4.38
CA ILE A 224 13.20 -9.07 4.88
C ILE A 224 14.73 -8.95 5.05
N ALA A 225 15.44 -10.05 5.16
CA ALA A 225 16.89 -10.05 5.22
C ALA A 225 17.55 -9.48 3.95
N TYR A 226 16.83 -9.48 2.81
CA TYR A 226 17.28 -8.83 1.57
C TYR A 226 17.22 -7.30 1.64
N CYS A 227 16.50 -6.71 2.59
CA CYS A 227 16.48 -5.27 2.77
C CYS A 227 17.90 -4.75 2.96
N ARG A 228 18.30 -3.82 2.12
CA ARG A 228 19.68 -3.30 2.09
C ARG A 228 19.85 -1.98 2.82
N TYR A 229 18.76 -1.33 3.17
CA TYR A 229 18.84 -0.10 3.94
C TYR A 229 19.45 -0.35 5.33
N ARG A 230 20.44 0.47 5.72
CA ARG A 230 21.18 0.39 6.99
C ARG A 230 21.27 1.74 7.70
N GLY A 231 20.45 2.71 7.31
CA GLY A 231 20.40 4.04 7.91
C GLY A 231 19.74 4.03 9.31
N PRO A 232 19.67 5.21 9.95
CA PRO A 232 19.11 5.37 11.31
C PRO A 232 17.69 4.83 11.47
N HIS A 233 16.88 4.91 10.43
CA HIS A 233 15.47 4.51 10.44
C HIS A 233 15.22 3.07 9.97
N ALA A 234 16.23 2.17 10.09
CA ALA A 234 16.16 0.81 9.54
C ALA A 234 14.93 0.01 9.99
N ALA A 235 14.50 0.16 11.26
CA ALA A 235 13.31 -0.52 11.77
C ALA A 235 12.03 -0.06 11.05
N ARG A 236 11.85 1.25 10.84
CA ARG A 236 10.69 1.84 10.14
C ARG A 236 10.67 1.45 8.67
N VAL A 237 11.83 1.53 8.00
CA VAL A 237 11.97 1.13 6.59
C VAL A 237 11.69 -0.37 6.41
N ARG A 238 12.17 -1.24 7.31
CA ARG A 238 11.88 -2.68 7.27
C ARG A 238 10.39 -2.95 7.48
N ARG A 239 9.72 -2.25 8.42
CA ARG A 239 8.27 -2.37 8.61
C ARG A 239 7.49 -1.93 7.36
N SER A 240 7.89 -0.81 6.73
CA SER A 240 7.30 -0.36 5.47
C SER A 240 7.51 -1.37 4.33
N ALA A 241 8.71 -1.95 4.23
CA ALA A 241 8.98 -3.00 3.24
C ALA A 241 8.08 -4.22 3.45
N LEU A 242 7.88 -4.67 4.70
CA LEU A 242 6.98 -5.77 5.04
C LEU A 242 5.52 -5.44 4.74
N ALA A 243 5.07 -4.20 4.97
CA ALA A 243 3.74 -3.74 4.59
C ALA A 243 3.55 -3.75 3.05
N LEU A 244 4.53 -3.23 2.30
CA LEU A 244 4.51 -3.24 0.83
C LEU A 244 4.50 -4.67 0.27
N LYS A 245 5.29 -5.59 0.85
CA LYS A 245 5.26 -7.00 0.45
C LYS A 245 3.91 -7.64 0.72
N LEU A 246 3.29 -7.34 1.87
CA LEU A 246 1.95 -7.80 2.21
C LEU A 246 0.91 -7.39 1.16
N MET A 247 0.98 -6.14 0.67
CA MET A 247 0.08 -5.57 -0.33
C MET A 247 0.39 -5.98 -1.78
N THR A 248 1.51 -6.70 -2.01
CA THR A 248 1.84 -7.22 -3.33
C THR A 248 1.00 -8.46 -3.61
N HIS A 249 0.17 -8.43 -4.66
CA HIS A 249 -0.63 -9.57 -5.10
C HIS A 249 0.27 -10.59 -5.81
N ALA A 250 0.56 -11.69 -5.14
CA ALA A 250 1.55 -12.67 -5.61
C ALA A 250 1.24 -13.28 -6.99
N PRO A 251 -0.02 -13.59 -7.35
CA PRO A 251 -0.33 -14.17 -8.66
C PRO A 251 0.02 -13.28 -9.85
N SER A 252 -0.16 -11.97 -9.73
CA SER A 252 0.01 -11.03 -10.84
C SER A 252 1.26 -10.16 -10.75
N GLY A 253 1.76 -9.89 -9.53
CA GLY A 253 2.79 -8.92 -9.25
C GLY A 253 2.26 -7.49 -9.06
N ALA A 254 0.94 -7.29 -9.09
CA ALA A 254 0.31 -6.00 -8.78
C ALA A 254 0.61 -5.54 -7.35
N LEU A 255 0.69 -4.24 -7.12
CA LEU A 255 0.68 -3.65 -5.78
C LEU A 255 -0.67 -2.99 -5.55
N ALA A 256 -1.45 -3.46 -4.57
CA ALA A 256 -2.67 -2.80 -4.16
C ALA A 256 -2.35 -1.47 -3.48
N ALA A 257 -3.10 -0.41 -3.78
CA ALA A 257 -2.88 0.89 -3.15
C ALA A 257 -3.20 0.88 -1.65
N ALA A 258 -4.22 0.09 -1.23
CA ALA A 258 -4.48 -0.23 0.18
C ALA A 258 -5.16 -1.60 0.32
N LEU A 259 -5.30 -2.08 1.57
CA LEU A 259 -5.98 -3.35 1.88
C LEU A 259 -7.47 -3.17 2.21
N THR A 260 -7.96 -1.94 2.26
CA THR A 260 -9.33 -1.58 2.62
C THR A 260 -10.03 -0.80 1.54
N THR A 261 -11.34 -0.73 1.65
CA THR A 261 -12.18 0.20 0.91
C THR A 261 -12.91 1.12 1.88
N SER A 262 -13.30 2.29 1.39
CA SER A 262 -14.30 3.19 1.99
C SER A 262 -14.01 3.66 3.41
N LEU A 263 -12.76 3.65 3.83
CA LEU A 263 -12.35 4.40 5.00
C LEU A 263 -12.26 5.90 4.63
N PRO A 264 -12.82 6.78 5.46
CA PRO A 264 -13.04 8.17 5.06
C PRO A 264 -11.78 9.04 5.14
N GLU A 265 -11.58 9.91 4.15
CA GLU A 265 -10.63 11.02 4.19
C GLU A 265 -11.14 12.17 5.09
N ALA A 266 -12.48 12.23 5.31
CA ALA A 266 -13.15 13.12 6.25
C ALA A 266 -14.21 12.36 7.03
N LEU A 267 -14.15 12.36 8.37
CA LEU A 267 -15.12 11.64 9.21
C LEU A 267 -16.54 12.19 9.02
N GLY A 268 -17.49 11.29 8.72
CA GLY A 268 -18.87 11.64 8.41
C GLY A 268 -19.07 12.18 6.99
N GLY A 269 -18.01 12.25 6.17
CA GLY A 269 -18.03 12.76 4.80
C GLY A 269 -18.27 11.67 3.75
N GLU A 270 -18.16 12.09 2.48
CA GLU A 270 -18.45 11.26 1.30
C GLU A 270 -17.18 10.77 0.55
N ARG A 271 -15.98 11.20 0.97
CA ARG A 271 -14.69 10.85 0.37
C ARG A 271 -14.24 9.46 0.85
N ASN A 272 -14.93 8.43 0.33
CA ASN A 272 -14.79 7.03 0.78
C ASN A 272 -14.59 6.14 -0.45
N TRP A 273 -13.33 5.86 -0.83
CA TRP A 273 -12.99 5.22 -2.11
C TRP A 273 -12.49 3.78 -1.93
N ASP A 274 -12.58 2.98 -2.98
CA ASP A 274 -11.98 1.64 -3.00
C ASP A 274 -10.55 1.69 -3.54
N TYR A 275 -9.57 1.39 -2.67
CA TYR A 275 -8.14 1.42 -2.98
C TYR A 275 -7.50 0.04 -3.10
N ARG A 276 -8.28 -1.00 -3.24
CA ARG A 276 -7.78 -2.37 -3.37
C ARG A 276 -7.28 -2.72 -4.78
N TYR A 277 -7.04 -1.71 -5.62
CA TYR A 277 -6.56 -1.78 -7.00
C TYR A 277 -5.14 -1.25 -7.14
N SER A 278 -4.58 -1.33 -8.34
CA SER A 278 -3.21 -0.90 -8.63
C SER A 278 -3.19 0.32 -9.55
N TRP A 279 -2.57 1.42 -9.09
CA TRP A 279 -2.45 2.68 -9.83
C TRP A 279 -1.18 2.74 -10.67
N LEU A 280 -1.29 3.22 -11.91
CA LEU A 280 -0.12 3.52 -12.75
C LEU A 280 0.71 4.70 -12.21
N ARG A 281 0.07 5.68 -11.59
CA ARG A 281 0.72 6.81 -10.94
C ARG A 281 1.82 6.37 -9.98
N ASP A 282 1.58 5.32 -9.22
CA ASP A 282 2.49 4.84 -8.17
C ASP A 282 3.64 3.99 -8.73
N SER A 283 3.66 3.77 -10.05
CA SER A 283 4.54 2.77 -10.68
C SER A 283 6.03 3.09 -10.54
N CYS A 284 6.43 4.34 -10.76
CA CYS A 284 7.83 4.74 -10.63
C CYS A 284 8.29 4.72 -9.17
N PHE A 285 7.45 5.18 -8.25
CA PHE A 285 7.73 5.13 -6.80
C PHE A 285 7.89 3.69 -6.33
N THR A 286 6.99 2.80 -6.77
CA THR A 286 7.04 1.37 -6.44
C THR A 286 8.33 0.73 -6.90
N LEU A 287 8.69 0.91 -8.19
CA LEU A 287 9.91 0.35 -8.72
C LEU A 287 11.16 0.93 -8.02
N TYR A 288 11.15 2.25 -7.78
CA TYR A 288 12.25 2.92 -7.06
C TYR A 288 12.44 2.33 -5.66
N ALA A 289 11.38 2.31 -4.85
CA ALA A 289 11.46 1.80 -3.48
C ALA A 289 11.90 0.33 -3.42
N LEU A 290 11.28 -0.54 -4.21
CA LEU A 290 11.65 -1.96 -4.26
C LEU A 290 13.10 -2.16 -4.70
N ALA A 291 13.56 -1.43 -5.72
CA ALA A 291 14.90 -1.56 -6.24
C ALA A 291 15.96 -1.05 -5.25
N VAL A 292 15.78 0.12 -4.65
CA VAL A 292 16.74 0.69 -3.70
C VAL A 292 16.77 -0.07 -2.37
N LEU A 293 15.68 -0.76 -2.01
CA LEU A 293 15.66 -1.66 -0.87
C LEU A 293 16.24 -3.04 -1.16
N GLY A 294 16.38 -3.43 -2.44
CA GLY A 294 17.03 -4.68 -2.84
C GLY A 294 16.09 -5.79 -3.31
N TYR A 295 14.81 -5.49 -3.55
CA TYR A 295 13.75 -6.46 -3.91
C TYR A 295 13.56 -6.56 -5.43
N GLY A 296 14.55 -7.08 -6.13
CA GLY A 296 14.55 -7.17 -7.59
C GLY A 296 13.51 -8.15 -8.18
N GLY A 297 13.09 -9.17 -7.42
CA GLY A 297 12.06 -10.12 -7.84
C GLY A 297 10.69 -9.46 -7.95
N GLU A 298 10.28 -8.76 -6.90
CA GLU A 298 9.03 -8.00 -6.83
C GLU A 298 9.01 -6.87 -7.86
N ALA A 299 10.10 -6.12 -7.99
CA ALA A 299 10.26 -5.09 -9.00
C ALA A 299 10.02 -5.63 -10.43
N ARG A 300 10.57 -6.81 -10.74
CA ARG A 300 10.36 -7.47 -12.04
C ARG A 300 8.92 -7.92 -12.24
N ALA A 301 8.32 -8.57 -11.24
CA ALA A 301 6.93 -9.04 -11.32
C ALA A 301 5.96 -7.87 -11.55
N TYR A 302 6.21 -6.73 -10.87
CA TYR A 302 5.42 -5.51 -11.04
C TYR A 302 5.54 -4.92 -12.45
N VAL A 303 6.75 -4.83 -13.01
CA VAL A 303 6.96 -4.36 -14.40
C VAL A 303 6.26 -5.28 -15.40
N ASP A 304 6.32 -6.60 -15.19
CA ASP A 304 5.64 -7.57 -16.05
C ASP A 304 4.10 -7.44 -15.96
N TYR A 305 3.55 -7.16 -14.76
CA TYR A 305 2.13 -6.85 -14.55
C TYR A 305 1.73 -5.59 -15.32
N LEU A 306 2.42 -4.47 -15.12
CA LEU A 306 2.14 -3.21 -15.83
C LEU A 306 2.19 -3.38 -17.35
N GLY A 307 3.17 -4.14 -17.85
CA GLY A 307 3.29 -4.42 -19.27
C GLY A 307 2.08 -5.19 -19.85
N ARG A 308 1.40 -6.02 -19.05
CA ARG A 308 0.14 -6.67 -19.47
C ARG A 308 -1.02 -5.67 -19.49
N CYS A 309 -1.19 -4.89 -18.41
CA CYS A 309 -2.25 -3.89 -18.27
C CYS A 309 -2.21 -2.85 -19.40
N MET A 310 -1.05 -2.24 -19.62
CA MET A 310 -0.88 -1.22 -20.66
C MET A 310 -1.23 -1.73 -22.06
N ARG A 311 -0.87 -2.99 -22.38
CA ARG A 311 -1.24 -3.56 -23.69
C ARG A 311 -2.72 -3.73 -23.91
N ALA A 312 -3.51 -3.89 -22.86
CA ALA A 312 -4.97 -4.06 -22.93
C ALA A 312 -5.69 -2.76 -23.30
N THR A 313 -5.11 -1.59 -23.00
CA THR A 313 -5.80 -0.28 -23.13
C THR A 313 -5.17 0.69 -24.12
N LEU A 314 -4.07 0.29 -24.82
CA LEU A 314 -3.42 1.15 -25.80
C LEU A 314 -4.35 1.74 -26.86
N PRO A 315 -4.08 2.96 -27.33
CA PRO A 315 -2.99 3.89 -26.96
C PRO A 315 -3.28 4.73 -25.71
N ARG A 316 -4.53 4.67 -25.20
CA ARG A 316 -4.95 5.42 -24.03
C ARG A 316 -4.78 4.58 -22.78
N LEU A 317 -3.92 5.04 -21.86
CA LEU A 317 -3.73 4.39 -20.56
C LEU A 317 -4.89 4.74 -19.61
N GLN A 318 -5.30 3.76 -18.82
CA GLN A 318 -6.11 4.00 -17.63
C GLN A 318 -5.23 4.38 -16.45
N ILE A 319 -5.79 5.05 -15.47
CA ILE A 319 -5.04 5.48 -14.28
C ILE A 319 -4.81 4.33 -13.29
N MET A 320 -5.71 3.35 -13.29
CA MET A 320 -5.63 2.17 -12.43
C MET A 320 -6.15 0.92 -13.15
N TYR A 321 -5.78 -0.23 -12.60
CA TYR A 321 -6.19 -1.56 -13.09
C TYR A 321 -6.51 -2.47 -11.90
N GLY A 322 -7.37 -3.46 -12.12
CA GLY A 322 -7.60 -4.53 -11.16
C GLY A 322 -6.33 -5.36 -10.90
N LEU A 323 -6.33 -6.14 -9.85
CA LEU A 323 -5.14 -6.90 -9.40
C LEU A 323 -4.67 -7.94 -10.42
N ASP A 324 -5.54 -8.50 -11.23
CA ASP A 324 -5.18 -9.40 -12.33
C ASP A 324 -5.10 -8.70 -13.70
N GLY A 325 -5.29 -7.37 -13.73
CA GLY A 325 -5.22 -6.52 -14.91
C GLY A 325 -6.58 -6.20 -15.52
N GLU A 326 -7.65 -6.31 -14.74
CA GLU A 326 -8.99 -5.92 -15.14
C GLU A 326 -9.02 -4.43 -15.49
N THR A 327 -9.75 -4.10 -16.56
CA THR A 327 -9.87 -2.75 -17.11
C THR A 327 -11.23 -2.09 -16.82
N ALA A 328 -12.22 -2.85 -16.37
CA ALA A 328 -13.51 -2.35 -15.91
C ALA A 328 -13.54 -2.44 -14.37
N LEU A 329 -13.62 -1.29 -13.72
CA LEU A 329 -13.65 -1.15 -12.27
C LEU A 329 -14.86 -0.33 -11.84
N ASP A 330 -16.03 -0.69 -12.37
CA ASP A 330 -17.27 0.05 -12.19
C ASP A 330 -17.57 0.27 -10.71
N GLU A 331 -17.81 1.54 -10.35
CA GLU A 331 -18.11 1.94 -8.98
C GLU A 331 -19.53 1.52 -8.61
N GLN A 332 -19.66 0.84 -7.47
CA GLN A 332 -20.92 0.46 -6.88
C GLN A 332 -21.02 1.00 -5.46
N GLU A 333 -22.13 1.67 -5.14
CA GLU A 333 -22.44 2.11 -3.79
C GLU A 333 -23.26 1.06 -3.03
N TRP A 334 -23.01 0.99 -1.71
CA TRP A 334 -23.68 0.10 -0.76
C TRP A 334 -24.43 0.92 0.29
N PRO A 335 -25.61 1.46 -0.05
CA PRO A 335 -26.34 2.41 0.81
C PRO A 335 -26.84 1.78 2.12
N GLU A 336 -26.91 0.45 2.21
CA GLU A 336 -27.32 -0.28 3.40
C GLU A 336 -26.26 -0.25 4.51
N LEU A 337 -24.99 0.00 4.16
CA LEU A 337 -23.89 0.05 5.12
C LEU A 337 -23.78 1.43 5.75
N ASP A 338 -23.46 1.46 7.06
CA ASP A 338 -23.35 2.71 7.80
C ASP A 338 -22.08 3.51 7.47
N GLY A 339 -21.06 2.84 6.90
CA GLY A 339 -19.72 3.41 6.72
C GLY A 339 -18.99 3.61 8.06
N TYR A 340 -17.66 3.69 8.01
CA TYR A 340 -16.85 3.95 9.19
C TYR A 340 -17.24 5.30 9.82
N ALA A 341 -17.63 5.28 11.10
CA ALA A 341 -18.05 6.46 11.84
C ALA A 341 -19.15 7.30 11.10
N SER A 342 -20.09 6.60 10.45
CA SER A 342 -21.20 7.18 9.67
C SER A 342 -20.74 7.91 8.38
N SER A 343 -19.59 7.57 7.84
CA SER A 343 -19.06 8.11 6.58
C SER A 343 -19.63 7.32 5.40
N ARG A 344 -20.49 7.92 4.63
CA ARG A 344 -21.22 7.31 3.51
C ARG A 344 -20.93 8.02 2.19
N PRO A 345 -21.07 7.31 1.05
CA PRO A 345 -21.42 5.91 0.89
C PRO A 345 -20.23 4.97 1.10
N VAL A 346 -20.50 3.68 1.36
CA VAL A 346 -19.51 2.61 1.19
C VAL A 346 -19.49 2.24 -0.29
N ARG A 347 -18.27 2.09 -0.86
CA ARG A 347 -18.08 1.83 -2.29
C ARG A 347 -17.22 0.60 -2.55
N THR A 348 -17.48 -0.04 -3.67
CA THR A 348 -16.57 -1.00 -4.35
C THR A 348 -16.42 -0.60 -5.80
N GLY A 349 -15.29 -0.92 -6.42
CA GLY A 349 -14.94 -0.30 -7.68
C GLY A 349 -14.44 1.14 -7.47
N ASN A 350 -14.05 1.82 -8.55
CA ASN A 350 -13.61 3.21 -8.48
C ASN A 350 -13.90 3.93 -9.79
N GLY A 351 -14.85 4.87 -9.76
CA GLY A 351 -15.32 5.61 -10.95
C GLY A 351 -14.30 6.55 -11.58
N ALA A 352 -13.09 6.68 -11.00
CA ALA A 352 -12.00 7.41 -11.63
C ALA A 352 -11.17 6.56 -12.61
N TYR A 353 -11.40 5.25 -12.70
CA TYR A 353 -10.54 4.30 -13.44
C TYR A 353 -10.30 4.68 -14.90
N ASP A 354 -11.25 5.33 -15.57
CA ASP A 354 -11.20 5.73 -16.97
C ASP A 354 -10.96 7.24 -17.17
N GLN A 355 -10.68 7.99 -16.09
CA GLN A 355 -10.32 9.40 -16.17
C GLN A 355 -9.11 9.61 -17.07
N ARG A 356 -9.09 10.76 -17.74
CA ARG A 356 -7.93 11.18 -18.49
C ARG A 356 -6.95 11.90 -17.60
N GLN A 357 -5.75 11.35 -17.48
CA GLN A 357 -4.65 11.97 -16.73
C GLN A 357 -3.34 11.90 -17.53
N LEU A 358 -2.64 13.02 -17.65
CA LEU A 358 -1.40 13.11 -18.42
C LEU A 358 -0.20 12.54 -17.65
N ASP A 359 -0.26 12.55 -16.33
CA ASP A 359 0.84 12.13 -15.47
C ASP A 359 1.18 10.64 -15.64
N VAL A 360 0.19 9.76 -15.87
CA VAL A 360 0.42 8.31 -16.02
C VAL A 360 1.40 7.96 -17.15
N TYR A 361 1.41 8.73 -18.24
CA TYR A 361 2.35 8.51 -19.34
C TYR A 361 3.79 8.83 -18.93
N GLY A 362 3.96 9.95 -18.21
CA GLY A 362 5.26 10.34 -17.67
C GLY A 362 5.79 9.32 -16.66
N GLN A 363 4.92 8.81 -15.79
CA GLN A 363 5.27 7.78 -14.82
C GLN A 363 5.76 6.49 -15.50
N VAL A 364 5.09 6.05 -16.55
CA VAL A 364 5.48 4.85 -17.30
C VAL A 364 6.82 5.03 -18.02
N LEU A 365 7.07 6.18 -18.63
CA LEU A 365 8.34 6.43 -19.30
C LEU A 365 9.50 6.61 -18.31
N ASP A 366 9.26 7.23 -17.14
CA ASP A 366 10.25 7.34 -16.07
C ASP A 366 10.57 5.99 -15.44
N LEU A 367 9.55 5.15 -15.21
CA LEU A 367 9.71 3.75 -14.81
C LEU A 367 10.55 2.96 -15.83
N ALA A 368 10.35 3.17 -17.14
CA ALA A 368 11.12 2.49 -18.17
C ALA A 368 12.61 2.92 -18.14
N LEU A 369 12.89 4.21 -17.93
CA LEU A 369 14.26 4.72 -17.75
C LEU A 369 14.89 4.13 -16.48
N LEU A 370 14.18 4.12 -15.36
CA LEU A 370 14.64 3.54 -14.11
C LEU A 370 14.94 2.03 -14.29
N TYR A 371 14.06 1.30 -14.96
CA TYR A 371 14.25 -0.13 -15.26
C TYR A 371 15.52 -0.39 -16.07
N GLU A 372 15.79 0.39 -17.14
CA GLU A 372 17.04 0.26 -17.92
C GLU A 372 18.29 0.64 -17.10
N ARG A 373 18.22 1.68 -16.29
CA ARG A 373 19.33 2.12 -15.42
C ARG A 373 19.66 1.11 -14.32
N LEU A 374 18.65 0.40 -13.84
CA LEU A 374 18.83 -0.76 -12.97
C LEU A 374 19.30 -1.99 -13.75
N GLY A 375 19.47 -1.89 -15.09
CA GLY A 375 20.01 -2.84 -16.05
C GLY A 375 19.01 -3.85 -16.54
N GLY A 376 17.76 -3.60 -16.42
CA GLY A 376 16.72 -4.21 -17.22
C GLY A 376 17.00 -3.97 -18.71
N ARG A 377 16.36 -4.76 -19.56
CA ARG A 377 16.46 -4.60 -21.01
C ARG A 377 15.06 -4.49 -21.58
N LEU A 378 14.78 -3.34 -22.19
CA LEU A 378 13.56 -3.15 -22.97
C LEU A 378 13.73 -3.83 -24.33
N GLY A 379 12.87 -4.78 -24.64
CA GLY A 379 12.80 -5.45 -25.94
C GLY A 379 12.19 -4.53 -27.02
N ARG A 380 12.09 -5.06 -28.24
CA ARG A 380 11.52 -4.31 -29.37
C ARG A 380 10.04 -3.98 -29.16
N GLN A 381 9.31 -4.87 -28.51
CA GLN A 381 7.89 -4.68 -28.23
C GLN A 381 7.66 -3.59 -27.20
N GLU A 382 8.41 -3.61 -26.08
CA GLU A 382 8.35 -2.60 -25.04
C GLU A 382 8.74 -1.23 -25.58
N ARG A 383 9.80 -1.13 -26.40
CA ARG A 383 10.19 0.14 -27.03
C ARG A 383 9.13 0.69 -27.99
N ARG A 384 8.44 -0.18 -28.76
CA ARG A 384 7.32 0.25 -29.61
C ARG A 384 6.14 0.77 -28.79
N LEU A 385 5.80 0.06 -27.69
CA LEU A 385 4.77 0.48 -26.75
C LEU A 385 5.09 1.86 -26.19
N LEU A 386 6.29 2.04 -25.63
CA LEU A 386 6.73 3.32 -25.07
C LEU A 386 6.74 4.44 -26.13
N ALA A 387 7.14 4.15 -27.35
CA ALA A 387 7.08 5.12 -28.45
C ALA A 387 5.62 5.53 -28.75
N THR A 388 4.68 4.59 -28.75
CA THR A 388 3.24 4.89 -28.91
C THR A 388 2.73 5.81 -27.80
N LEU A 389 3.13 5.56 -26.55
CA LEU A 389 2.74 6.40 -25.40
C LEU A 389 3.34 7.81 -25.50
N ALA A 390 4.61 7.92 -25.90
CA ALA A 390 5.24 9.22 -26.12
C ALA A 390 4.55 10.02 -27.24
N GLU A 391 4.15 9.36 -28.34
CA GLU A 391 3.38 9.98 -29.42
C GLU A 391 1.99 10.44 -28.96
N GLU A 392 1.36 9.70 -28.05
CA GLU A 392 0.08 10.11 -27.45
C GLU A 392 0.24 11.40 -26.65
N VAL A 393 1.28 11.49 -25.82
CA VAL A 393 1.62 12.72 -25.11
C VAL A 393 1.87 13.87 -26.08
N ALA A 394 2.65 13.66 -27.15
CA ALA A 394 2.92 14.70 -28.13
C ALA A 394 1.66 15.28 -28.80
N ARG A 395 0.61 14.47 -28.93
CA ARG A 395 -0.69 14.89 -29.50
C ARG A 395 -1.57 15.61 -28.49
N SER A 396 -1.48 15.24 -27.22
CA SER A 396 -2.51 15.54 -26.21
C SER A 396 -2.04 16.39 -25.03
N TRP A 397 -0.75 16.72 -24.92
CA TRP A 397 -0.21 17.45 -23.76
C TRP A 397 -0.78 18.87 -23.58
N GLU A 398 -1.28 19.50 -24.64
CA GLU A 398 -1.91 20.82 -24.57
C GLU A 398 -3.35 20.78 -24.04
N GLU A 399 -3.96 19.61 -23.97
CA GLU A 399 -5.33 19.45 -23.48
C GLU A 399 -5.40 19.44 -21.96
N PRO A 400 -6.54 19.84 -21.37
CA PRO A 400 -6.77 19.72 -19.92
C PRO A 400 -7.01 18.26 -19.51
N ASP A 401 -6.81 17.95 -18.23
CA ASP A 401 -7.06 16.63 -17.63
C ASP A 401 -7.64 16.73 -16.21
N GLN A 402 -7.90 15.60 -15.53
CA GLN A 402 -8.39 15.57 -14.17
C GLN A 402 -7.27 15.72 -13.11
N GLY A 403 -5.99 15.66 -13.55
CA GLY A 403 -4.84 15.76 -12.67
C GLY A 403 -4.61 14.56 -11.76
N LEU A 404 -3.47 14.58 -11.07
CA LEU A 404 -2.99 13.54 -10.16
C LEU A 404 -4.03 13.17 -9.08
N TRP A 405 -4.81 14.15 -8.62
CA TRP A 405 -5.73 14.02 -7.49
C TRP A 405 -7.13 13.52 -7.89
N GLU A 406 -7.31 13.13 -9.15
CA GLU A 406 -8.58 12.54 -9.62
C GLU A 406 -9.78 13.48 -9.45
N MET A 407 -9.54 14.79 -9.69
CA MET A 407 -10.57 15.83 -9.50
C MET A 407 -11.90 15.45 -10.14
N ARG A 408 -12.98 15.56 -9.40
CA ARG A 408 -14.36 15.28 -9.88
C ARG A 408 -14.99 16.45 -10.63
N GLY A 409 -14.36 17.62 -10.58
CA GLY A 409 -14.76 18.82 -11.32
C GLY A 409 -14.36 18.82 -12.80
N PRO A 410 -14.58 19.94 -13.51
CA PRO A 410 -14.12 20.08 -14.91
C PRO A 410 -12.61 19.90 -15.05
N PRO A 411 -12.14 19.27 -16.15
CA PRO A 411 -10.72 19.17 -16.45
C PRO A 411 -10.02 20.52 -16.48
N ALA A 412 -8.76 20.58 -16.00
CA ALA A 412 -7.94 21.78 -15.97
C ALA A 412 -6.52 21.49 -16.49
N HIS A 413 -5.73 22.56 -16.72
CA HIS A 413 -4.34 22.40 -17.12
C HIS A 413 -3.45 22.27 -15.89
N HIS A 414 -3.51 21.11 -15.23
CA HIS A 414 -2.72 20.84 -14.02
C HIS A 414 -1.22 20.90 -14.29
N VAL A 415 -0.49 21.71 -13.50
CA VAL A 415 0.97 21.88 -13.66
C VAL A 415 1.70 20.57 -13.51
N HIS A 416 1.30 19.71 -12.55
CA HIS A 416 1.87 18.37 -12.40
C HIS A 416 1.64 17.49 -13.64
N GLY A 417 0.45 17.51 -14.24
CA GLY A 417 0.17 16.79 -15.49
C GLY A 417 1.07 17.24 -16.63
N LYS A 418 1.28 18.59 -16.79
CA LYS A 418 2.21 19.14 -17.79
C LYS A 418 3.67 18.79 -17.47
N LEU A 419 4.06 18.81 -16.20
CA LEU A 419 5.38 18.38 -15.75
C LEU A 419 5.63 16.91 -16.13
N MET A 420 4.67 16.04 -15.95
CA MET A 420 4.80 14.64 -16.33
C MET A 420 4.74 14.42 -17.86
N ALA A 421 4.07 15.30 -18.61
CA ALA A 421 4.19 15.33 -20.07
C ALA A 421 5.62 15.74 -20.52
N TRP A 422 6.25 16.68 -19.80
CA TRP A 422 7.67 16.98 -19.99
C TRP A 422 8.55 15.75 -19.73
N VAL A 423 8.30 15.05 -18.61
CA VAL A 423 9.00 13.79 -18.27
C VAL A 423 8.89 12.81 -19.43
N ALA A 424 7.69 12.60 -19.97
CA ALA A 424 7.49 11.68 -21.08
C ALA A 424 8.34 12.04 -22.31
N ALA A 425 8.39 13.32 -22.70
CA ALA A 425 9.18 13.79 -23.83
C ALA A 425 10.69 13.65 -23.57
N ASP A 426 11.16 14.06 -22.38
CA ASP A 426 12.57 13.93 -21.99
C ASP A 426 13.02 12.46 -21.99
N ARG A 427 12.23 11.57 -21.35
CA ARG A 427 12.56 10.13 -21.28
C ARG A 427 12.51 9.48 -22.65
N ALA A 428 11.60 9.90 -23.55
CA ALA A 428 11.57 9.43 -24.93
C ALA A 428 12.87 9.77 -25.67
N ALA A 429 13.42 10.97 -25.46
CA ALA A 429 14.73 11.36 -26.00
C ALA A 429 15.87 10.52 -25.42
N VAL A 430 15.91 10.33 -24.10
CA VAL A 430 16.97 9.59 -23.39
C VAL A 430 16.95 8.10 -23.76
N LEU A 431 15.76 7.50 -23.85
CA LEU A 431 15.56 6.10 -24.21
C LEU A 431 15.76 5.84 -25.72
N GLY A 432 15.89 6.88 -26.55
CA GLY A 432 16.03 6.75 -28.00
C GLY A 432 14.78 6.18 -28.67
N LEU A 433 13.59 6.67 -28.29
CA LEU A 433 12.31 6.26 -28.86
C LEU A 433 11.99 7.10 -30.12
N GLY A 434 12.76 6.94 -31.20
CA GLY A 434 12.65 7.71 -32.42
C GLY A 434 13.61 8.91 -32.47
N ASP A 435 13.18 10.05 -33.06
CA ASP A 435 13.99 11.26 -33.21
C ASP A 435 14.18 11.99 -31.87
N ALA A 436 15.37 11.86 -31.30
CA ALA A 436 15.73 12.49 -30.03
C ALA A 436 15.71 14.02 -30.09
N ALA A 437 15.99 14.64 -31.24
CA ALA A 437 15.95 16.10 -31.38
C ALA A 437 14.52 16.63 -31.31
N ARG A 438 13.60 15.94 -31.96
CA ARG A 438 12.15 16.22 -31.86
C ARG A 438 11.64 16.14 -30.42
N TRP A 439 12.02 15.08 -29.68
CA TRP A 439 11.60 14.90 -28.31
C TRP A 439 12.16 15.97 -27.36
N ARG A 440 13.42 16.38 -27.54
CA ARG A 440 14.00 17.48 -26.77
C ARG A 440 13.29 18.80 -27.06
N ALA A 441 13.02 19.10 -28.34
CA ALA A 441 12.26 20.30 -28.72
C ALA A 441 10.85 20.31 -28.10
N LEU A 442 10.19 19.17 -28.01
CA LEU A 442 8.90 19.05 -27.31
C LEU A 442 9.06 19.31 -25.81
N ALA A 443 10.04 18.69 -25.17
CA ALA A 443 10.31 18.90 -23.75
C ALA A 443 10.62 20.37 -23.45
N ASP A 444 11.41 21.06 -24.28
CA ASP A 444 11.69 22.49 -24.12
C ASP A 444 10.41 23.34 -24.21
N ARG A 445 9.53 23.08 -25.19
CA ARG A 445 8.23 23.78 -25.29
C ARG A 445 7.35 23.59 -24.08
N ILE A 446 7.25 22.35 -23.57
CA ILE A 446 6.44 22.04 -22.38
C ILE A 446 7.04 22.75 -21.15
N ARG A 447 8.35 22.69 -20.96
CA ARG A 447 9.05 23.40 -19.88
C ARG A 447 8.76 24.89 -19.92
N ASP A 448 8.95 25.52 -21.09
CA ASP A 448 8.78 26.95 -21.25
C ASP A 448 7.33 27.38 -20.94
N GLN A 449 6.34 26.59 -21.39
CA GLN A 449 4.94 26.85 -21.06
C GLN A 449 4.65 26.70 -19.55
N ILE A 450 5.23 25.69 -18.87
CA ILE A 450 5.09 25.54 -17.41
C ILE A 450 5.66 26.77 -16.69
N LEU A 451 6.85 27.22 -17.08
CA LEU A 451 7.50 28.37 -16.45
C LEU A 451 6.82 29.71 -16.78
N GLU A 452 6.09 29.81 -17.89
CA GLU A 452 5.32 30.98 -18.28
C GLU A 452 3.94 31.02 -17.59
N ARG A 453 3.18 29.92 -17.64
CA ARG A 453 1.78 29.86 -17.24
C ARG A 453 1.53 29.19 -15.87
N GLY A 454 2.47 28.40 -15.39
CA GLY A 454 2.34 27.58 -14.19
C GLY A 454 2.85 28.26 -12.91
N ARG A 455 3.06 29.59 -12.91
CA ARG A 455 3.55 30.34 -11.75
C ARG A 455 2.43 30.95 -10.94
N LEU A 456 2.56 30.87 -9.62
CA LEU A 456 1.60 31.35 -8.65
C LEU A 456 1.62 32.87 -8.54
N GLY A 457 0.59 33.55 -9.05
CA GLY A 457 0.27 34.94 -8.74
C GLY A 457 1.42 35.95 -8.86
N GLY A 458 2.26 35.87 -9.90
CA GLY A 458 3.40 36.77 -10.10
C GLY A 458 4.64 36.45 -9.25
N THR A 459 4.62 35.31 -8.53
CA THR A 459 5.79 34.75 -7.82
C THR A 459 6.57 33.80 -8.72
N LEU A 460 7.67 33.25 -8.20
CA LEU A 460 8.39 32.17 -8.87
C LEU A 460 7.85 30.77 -8.50
N ALA A 461 6.97 30.65 -7.50
CA ALA A 461 6.42 29.37 -7.07
C ALA A 461 5.55 28.73 -8.16
N LEU A 462 5.54 27.40 -8.23
CA LEU A 462 4.63 26.66 -9.09
C LEU A 462 3.23 26.60 -8.46
N GLN A 463 2.18 26.65 -9.30
CA GLN A 463 0.78 26.59 -8.91
C GLN A 463 0.13 25.26 -9.28
N GLN A 464 -1.10 25.01 -8.83
CA GLN A 464 -1.86 23.79 -9.08
C GLN A 464 -2.20 23.59 -10.57
N ALA A 465 -2.84 24.60 -11.18
CA ALA A 465 -3.24 24.55 -12.58
C ALA A 465 -3.16 25.95 -13.19
N TYR A 466 -3.11 26.05 -14.52
CA TYR A 466 -3.05 27.36 -15.20
C TYR A 466 -4.24 28.27 -14.89
N GLU A 467 -5.38 27.68 -14.57
CA GLU A 467 -6.63 28.33 -14.21
C GLU A 467 -6.80 28.54 -12.69
N ARG A 468 -5.92 27.95 -11.88
CA ARG A 468 -6.04 27.92 -10.41
C ARG A 468 -4.74 28.37 -9.76
N ALA A 469 -4.68 29.66 -9.43
CA ALA A 469 -3.50 30.29 -8.81
C ALA A 469 -3.40 29.95 -7.31
N GLN A 470 -3.25 28.67 -6.97
CA GLN A 470 -3.06 28.14 -5.62
C GLN A 470 -1.93 27.12 -5.61
N PRO A 471 -1.22 26.92 -4.48
CA PRO A 471 -0.20 25.89 -4.37
C PRO A 471 -0.82 24.48 -4.39
N ASP A 472 -0.01 23.52 -4.83
CA ASP A 472 -0.32 22.09 -4.83
C ASP A 472 0.94 21.32 -4.45
N ALA A 473 0.82 20.39 -3.52
CA ALA A 473 1.92 19.59 -3.02
C ALA A 473 2.58 18.73 -4.13
N ALA A 474 1.85 18.36 -5.19
CA ALA A 474 2.39 17.62 -6.32
C ALA A 474 3.48 18.38 -7.08
N THR A 475 3.53 19.73 -6.96
CA THR A 475 4.58 20.54 -7.57
C THR A 475 5.95 20.28 -6.94
N LEU A 476 6.04 19.77 -5.72
CA LEU A 476 7.27 19.34 -5.05
C LEU A 476 7.95 18.17 -5.81
N LEU A 477 7.18 17.38 -6.54
CA LEU A 477 7.71 16.25 -7.34
C LEU A 477 8.57 16.71 -8.53
N ALA A 478 8.54 17.99 -8.90
CA ALA A 478 9.39 18.52 -9.99
C ALA A 478 10.87 18.17 -9.78
N VAL A 479 11.38 18.27 -8.55
CA VAL A 479 12.78 17.92 -8.25
C VAL A 479 13.01 16.40 -8.28
N ALA A 480 11.99 15.63 -7.92
CA ALA A 480 12.08 14.17 -7.87
C ALA A 480 12.20 13.54 -9.27
N VAL A 481 11.60 14.15 -10.28
CA VAL A 481 11.67 13.70 -11.67
C VAL A 481 12.78 14.39 -12.47
N GLY A 482 13.58 15.26 -11.84
CA GLY A 482 14.68 15.97 -12.48
C GLY A 482 14.24 17.05 -13.45
N PHE A 483 13.07 17.67 -13.23
CA PHE A 483 12.65 18.85 -13.99
C PHE A 483 13.64 19.99 -13.75
N PRO A 484 14.08 20.73 -14.78
CA PRO A 484 15.13 21.74 -14.67
C PRO A 484 14.63 23.04 -14.03
N LEU A 485 14.35 23.00 -12.72
CA LEU A 485 14.06 24.19 -11.91
C LEU A 485 15.34 24.87 -11.46
N ASP A 486 15.35 26.21 -11.50
CA ASP A 486 16.36 26.98 -10.77
C ASP A 486 16.08 26.97 -9.25
N ASP A 487 17.12 27.29 -8.47
CA ASP A 487 17.03 27.26 -7.01
C ASP A 487 16.05 28.30 -6.44
N ALA A 488 15.79 29.40 -7.16
CA ALA A 488 14.85 30.43 -6.71
C ALA A 488 13.40 29.93 -6.87
N THR A 489 13.08 29.28 -8.00
CA THR A 489 11.78 28.68 -8.26
C THR A 489 11.50 27.53 -7.27
N LEU A 490 12.51 26.68 -7.00
CA LEU A 490 12.36 25.60 -6.01
C LEU A 490 12.07 26.16 -4.61
N ARG A 491 12.85 27.15 -4.15
CA ARG A 491 12.62 27.76 -2.83
C ARG A 491 11.25 28.42 -2.74
N ALA A 492 10.86 29.19 -3.75
CA ALA A 492 9.55 29.84 -3.75
C ALA A 492 8.38 28.82 -3.73
N THR A 493 8.53 27.69 -4.43
CA THR A 493 7.52 26.60 -4.40
C THR A 493 7.44 25.95 -3.02
N ILE A 494 8.58 25.66 -2.37
CA ILE A 494 8.61 25.14 -1.00
C ILE A 494 7.95 26.13 -0.03
N GLU A 495 8.31 27.43 -0.09
CA GLU A 495 7.75 28.46 0.78
C GLU A 495 6.24 28.64 0.60
N ALA A 496 5.73 28.49 -0.63
CA ALA A 496 4.30 28.52 -0.90
C ALA A 496 3.57 27.32 -0.28
N VAL A 497 4.14 26.10 -0.40
CA VAL A 497 3.61 24.89 0.22
C VAL A 497 3.65 25.00 1.75
N GLU A 498 4.78 25.45 2.33
CA GLU A 498 4.93 25.65 3.78
C GLU A 498 3.88 26.62 4.34
N ARG A 499 3.65 27.72 3.66
CA ARG A 499 2.72 28.76 4.11
C ARG A 499 1.27 28.34 4.02
N ASP A 500 0.87 27.67 2.93
CA ASP A 500 -0.55 27.49 2.58
C ASP A 500 -1.04 26.04 2.79
N LEU A 501 -0.16 25.03 2.78
CA LEU A 501 -0.54 23.61 2.83
C LEU A 501 -0.04 22.88 4.07
N VAL A 502 0.86 23.43 4.88
CA VAL A 502 1.37 22.76 6.08
C VAL A 502 0.51 23.11 7.29
N THR A 503 0.09 22.10 8.03
CA THR A 503 -0.56 22.21 9.35
C THR A 503 0.07 21.16 10.28
N ASP A 504 0.62 21.58 11.41
CA ASP A 504 1.24 20.69 12.42
C ASP A 504 2.26 19.67 11.81
N ASP A 505 3.17 20.19 10.97
CA ASP A 505 4.19 19.42 10.23
C ASP A 505 3.64 18.40 9.20
N LEU A 506 2.35 18.44 8.90
CA LEU A 506 1.70 17.63 7.88
C LEU A 506 1.28 18.46 6.68
N VAL A 507 1.38 17.88 5.48
CA VAL A 507 1.13 18.58 4.21
C VAL A 507 -0.17 18.12 3.59
N HIS A 508 -1.11 19.06 3.39
CA HIS A 508 -2.32 18.83 2.60
C HIS A 508 -1.99 18.75 1.10
N ARG A 509 -2.79 18.01 0.35
CA ARG A 509 -2.65 17.91 -1.12
C ARG A 509 -2.79 19.30 -1.77
N TYR A 510 -3.86 19.99 -1.43
CA TYR A 510 -4.27 21.34 -1.89
C TYR A 510 -5.34 21.88 -0.92
N ARG A 511 -5.81 23.11 -1.16
CA ARG A 511 -6.93 23.69 -0.42
C ARG A 511 -7.96 24.35 -1.35
N THR A 512 -8.03 23.86 -2.60
CA THR A 512 -9.02 24.30 -3.59
C THR A 512 -10.29 23.45 -3.49
N GLU A 513 -11.43 24.05 -3.83
CA GLU A 513 -12.66 23.30 -4.05
C GLU A 513 -12.47 22.30 -5.20
N ASP A 514 -12.77 21.04 -4.99
CA ASP A 514 -12.63 19.93 -5.93
C ASP A 514 -13.97 19.31 -6.35
N GLY A 515 -15.09 19.88 -5.84
CA GLY A 515 -16.46 19.44 -6.12
C GLY A 515 -17.00 18.42 -5.12
N LEU A 516 -16.28 18.16 -4.01
CA LEU A 516 -16.70 17.27 -2.93
C LEU A 516 -16.83 18.07 -1.62
N ASP A 517 -17.82 17.74 -0.80
CA ASP A 517 -18.04 18.38 0.48
C ASP A 517 -17.03 17.93 1.55
N GLY A 518 -16.68 18.85 2.47
CA GLY A 518 -15.85 18.61 3.65
C GLY A 518 -14.35 18.80 3.44
N ASP A 519 -13.64 19.07 4.54
CA ASP A 519 -12.18 19.17 4.57
C ASP A 519 -11.58 17.76 4.72
N GLU A 520 -10.52 17.48 3.97
CA GLU A 520 -9.74 16.25 4.07
C GLU A 520 -8.57 16.39 5.05
N GLY A 521 -8.01 15.27 5.50
CA GLY A 521 -6.78 15.23 6.29
C GLY A 521 -5.55 15.68 5.50
N ALA A 522 -4.39 15.71 6.15
CA ALA A 522 -3.13 15.93 5.49
C ALA A 522 -2.63 14.61 4.88
N PHE A 523 -2.21 14.66 3.61
CA PHE A 523 -1.79 13.50 2.84
C PHE A 523 -0.36 13.08 3.22
N VAL A 524 -0.19 11.89 3.78
CA VAL A 524 1.10 11.44 4.35
C VAL A 524 2.24 11.46 3.32
N ALA A 525 1.97 11.02 2.09
CA ALA A 525 2.98 11.01 1.03
C ALA A 525 3.47 12.43 0.68
N CYS A 526 2.58 13.46 0.69
CA CYS A 526 2.96 14.85 0.43
C CYS A 526 3.95 15.38 1.47
N SER A 527 3.79 14.96 2.74
CA SER A 527 4.73 15.33 3.80
C SER A 527 6.13 14.74 3.56
N PHE A 528 6.24 13.53 3.04
CA PHE A 528 7.52 12.96 2.60
C PHE A 528 8.08 13.64 1.34
N TRP A 529 7.23 14.11 0.41
CA TRP A 529 7.70 14.89 -0.74
C TRP A 529 8.31 16.22 -0.31
N LEU A 530 7.79 16.84 0.76
CA LEU A 530 8.39 18.04 1.34
C LEU A 530 9.78 17.73 1.94
N VAL A 531 9.96 16.56 2.59
CA VAL A 531 11.29 16.09 3.03
C VAL A 531 12.26 16.05 1.83
N ASP A 532 11.86 15.45 0.72
CA ASP A 532 12.71 15.32 -0.47
C ASP A 532 13.01 16.69 -1.11
N ALA A 533 12.03 17.62 -1.12
CA ALA A 533 12.22 18.97 -1.60
C ALA A 533 13.20 19.77 -0.72
N TYR A 534 13.13 19.63 0.61
CA TYR A 534 14.11 20.22 1.53
C TYR A 534 15.53 19.72 1.24
N LEU A 535 15.70 18.42 1.04
CA LEU A 535 17.01 17.85 0.70
C LEU A 535 17.57 18.45 -0.60
N ALA A 536 16.71 18.59 -1.62
CA ALA A 536 17.09 19.17 -2.91
C ALA A 536 17.39 20.67 -2.84
N ALA A 537 16.78 21.38 -1.88
CA ALA A 537 17.05 22.80 -1.60
C ALA A 537 18.24 23.03 -0.65
N GLY A 538 18.90 21.96 -0.16
CA GLY A 538 20.02 22.05 0.79
C GLY A 538 19.60 22.25 2.26
N ARG A 539 18.31 22.09 2.58
CA ARG A 539 17.73 22.20 3.93
C ARG A 539 17.74 20.83 4.65
N GLY A 540 18.91 20.21 4.75
CA GLY A 540 19.05 18.84 5.27
C GLY A 540 18.62 18.62 6.71
N ASP A 541 18.74 19.65 7.57
CA ASP A 541 18.30 19.56 8.98
C ASP A 541 16.78 19.65 9.11
N ASP A 542 16.12 20.50 8.30
CA ASP A 542 14.66 20.56 8.20
C ASP A 542 14.09 19.23 7.69
N ALA A 543 14.70 18.68 6.65
CA ALA A 543 14.33 17.38 6.10
C ALA A 543 14.40 16.26 7.14
N ARG A 544 15.49 16.20 7.93
CA ARG A 544 15.66 15.19 8.96
C ARG A 544 14.63 15.34 10.07
N ARG A 545 14.44 16.59 10.57
CA ARG A 545 13.44 16.87 11.61
C ARG A 545 12.03 16.44 11.17
N LEU A 546 11.61 16.83 9.98
CA LEU A 546 10.28 16.46 9.44
C LEU A 546 10.17 14.94 9.28
N PHE A 547 11.18 14.28 8.74
CA PHE A 547 11.17 12.83 8.58
C PHE A 547 11.06 12.08 9.91
N ASP A 548 11.77 12.53 10.95
CA ASP A 548 11.71 11.96 12.31
C ASP A 548 10.29 12.08 12.87
N GLN A 549 9.66 13.25 12.76
CA GLN A 549 8.29 13.51 13.20
C GLN A 549 7.28 12.62 12.46
N LEU A 550 7.42 12.46 11.14
CA LEU A 550 6.56 11.58 10.34
C LEU A 550 6.70 10.11 10.75
N CYS A 551 7.93 9.67 11.09
CA CYS A 551 8.16 8.32 11.60
C CYS A 551 7.49 8.07 12.96
N GLU A 552 7.41 9.07 13.83
CA GLU A 552 6.75 8.97 15.13
C GLU A 552 5.22 8.82 14.97
N ARG A 553 4.62 9.49 13.97
CA ARG A 553 3.18 9.39 13.67
C ARG A 553 2.73 8.01 13.19
N ALA A 554 3.63 7.17 12.68
CA ALA A 554 3.32 5.79 12.30
C ALA A 554 2.94 4.87 13.48
N GLY A 555 3.00 5.37 14.71
CA GLY A 555 2.58 4.65 15.91
C GLY A 555 3.40 3.37 16.20
N PRO A 556 2.95 2.56 17.17
CA PRO A 556 3.69 1.37 17.61
C PRO A 556 3.71 0.24 16.58
N LEU A 557 2.69 0.14 15.74
CA LEU A 557 2.60 -0.89 14.69
C LEU A 557 3.44 -0.55 13.45
N GLY A 558 3.83 0.73 13.28
CA GLY A 558 4.62 1.20 12.16
C GLY A 558 3.92 1.11 10.82
N LEU A 559 2.58 1.11 10.80
CA LEU A 559 1.75 1.21 9.61
C LEU A 559 1.34 2.66 9.38
N LEU A 560 1.10 3.02 8.11
CA LEU A 560 0.68 4.34 7.68
C LEU A 560 -0.64 4.20 6.90
N ALA A 561 -1.59 5.08 7.21
CA ALA A 561 -2.78 5.32 6.43
C ALA A 561 -2.49 6.32 5.30
N GLU A 562 -3.51 6.67 4.54
CA GLU A 562 -3.44 7.66 3.48
C GLU A 562 -3.22 9.06 4.03
N GLU A 563 -4.02 9.42 5.03
CA GLU A 563 -4.07 10.75 5.60
C GLU A 563 -4.00 10.73 7.13
N ILE A 564 -3.66 11.85 7.69
CA ILE A 564 -3.68 12.11 9.13
C ILE A 564 -4.40 13.44 9.36
N GLU A 565 -5.37 13.46 10.27
CA GLU A 565 -5.94 14.71 10.75
C GLU A 565 -4.87 15.45 11.59
N PRO A 566 -4.45 16.67 11.20
CA PRO A 566 -3.26 17.31 11.78
C PRO A 566 -3.35 17.57 13.28
N HIS A 567 -4.49 18.05 13.76
CA HIS A 567 -4.63 18.50 15.17
C HIS A 567 -4.78 17.36 16.16
N THR A 568 -5.40 16.25 15.75
CA THR A 568 -5.65 15.09 16.63
C THR A 568 -4.66 13.95 16.41
N GLY A 569 -3.99 13.91 15.26
CA GLY A 569 -3.16 12.79 14.83
C GLY A 569 -3.94 11.54 14.45
N ALA A 570 -5.27 11.65 14.29
CA ALA A 570 -6.11 10.53 13.88
C ALA A 570 -5.81 10.13 12.42
N PHE A 571 -5.69 8.81 12.17
CA PHE A 571 -5.56 8.29 10.82
C PHE A 571 -6.89 8.39 10.08
N LEU A 572 -6.81 8.77 8.81
CA LEU A 572 -7.91 8.90 7.86
C LEU A 572 -7.55 8.17 6.56
N GLY A 573 -8.56 7.90 5.72
CA GLY A 573 -8.39 7.19 4.47
C GLY A 573 -8.05 5.71 4.65
N ASN A 574 -7.79 5.04 3.55
CA ASN A 574 -7.57 3.60 3.51
C ASN A 574 -6.21 3.18 4.11
N THR A 575 -6.17 1.99 4.71
CA THR A 575 -5.02 1.53 5.52
C THR A 575 -4.72 0.03 5.36
N PRO A 576 -3.44 -0.41 5.51
CA PRO A 576 -2.26 0.42 5.29
C PRO A 576 -2.22 0.91 3.85
N GLN A 577 -1.66 2.09 3.60
CA GLN A 577 -1.57 2.63 2.25
C GLN A 577 -0.17 2.46 1.66
N ALA A 578 -0.09 1.89 0.45
CA ALA A 578 1.16 1.64 -0.25
C ALA A 578 1.94 2.94 -0.51
N PHE A 579 1.28 3.98 -1.01
CA PHE A 579 1.92 5.23 -1.40
C PHE A 579 2.64 5.91 -0.23
N SER A 580 2.03 5.94 0.96
CA SER A 580 2.65 6.44 2.20
C SER A 580 3.90 5.65 2.59
N HIS A 581 3.86 4.31 2.48
CA HIS A 581 5.00 3.44 2.76
C HIS A 581 6.11 3.54 1.70
N LEU A 582 5.75 3.73 0.41
CA LEU A 582 6.70 3.99 -0.68
C LEU A 582 7.43 5.31 -0.46
N ALA A 583 6.70 6.36 -0.09
CA ALA A 583 7.25 7.68 0.19
C ALA A 583 8.24 7.64 1.38
N LEU A 584 7.85 7.00 2.50
CA LEU A 584 8.74 6.81 3.65
C LEU A 584 10.04 6.10 3.22
N ALA A 585 9.95 4.99 2.50
CA ALA A 585 11.11 4.21 2.07
C ALA A 585 12.01 5.01 1.11
N GLY A 586 11.43 5.75 0.16
CA GLY A 586 12.14 6.62 -0.77
C GLY A 586 12.88 7.74 -0.08
N SER A 587 12.19 8.49 0.79
CA SER A 587 12.77 9.62 1.53
C SER A 587 13.85 9.18 2.52
N ALA A 588 13.71 8.00 3.15
CA ALA A 588 14.78 7.45 3.99
C ALA A 588 16.08 7.21 3.19
N VAL A 589 15.96 6.68 1.96
CA VAL A 589 17.11 6.51 1.06
C VAL A 589 17.67 7.86 0.60
N ASN A 590 16.80 8.82 0.28
CA ASN A 590 17.21 10.17 -0.13
C ASN A 590 17.97 10.92 0.98
N LEU A 591 17.56 10.77 2.25
CA LEU A 591 18.30 11.28 3.42
C LEU A 591 19.71 10.71 3.47
N GLU A 592 19.88 9.41 3.25
CA GLU A 592 21.20 8.76 3.23
C GLU A 592 22.05 9.21 2.03
N LEU A 593 21.44 9.40 0.85
CA LEU A 593 22.12 9.95 -0.31
C LEU A 593 22.56 11.40 -0.06
N HIS A 594 21.71 12.23 0.53
CA HIS A 594 22.06 13.59 0.90
C HIS A 594 23.18 13.64 1.94
N ARG A 595 23.13 12.80 2.97
CA ARG A 595 24.17 12.70 3.99
C ARG A 595 25.54 12.38 3.37
N ARG A 596 25.59 11.58 2.30
CA ARG A 596 26.84 11.14 1.66
C ARG A 596 27.33 12.09 0.57
N PHE A 597 26.42 12.64 -0.20
CA PHE A 597 26.76 13.36 -1.44
C PHE A 597 26.21 14.80 -1.47
N GLY A 598 25.62 15.28 -0.37
CA GLY A 598 24.95 16.58 -0.29
C GLY A 598 23.77 16.69 -1.28
N VAL A 599 23.44 17.89 -1.68
CA VAL A 599 22.37 18.20 -2.65
C VAL A 599 22.52 17.42 -3.95
N ALA A 600 23.72 17.25 -4.45
CA ALA A 600 24.00 16.50 -5.70
C ALA A 600 23.55 15.02 -5.59
N GLY A 601 23.51 14.47 -4.38
CA GLY A 601 23.05 13.10 -4.14
C GLY A 601 21.58 12.86 -4.45
N VAL A 602 20.73 13.88 -4.25
CA VAL A 602 19.27 13.78 -4.33
C VAL A 602 18.68 14.44 -5.58
N ARG A 603 19.41 15.33 -6.25
CA ARG A 603 18.97 15.94 -7.53
C ARG A 603 19.11 14.96 -8.70
N GLY A 604 18.25 15.14 -9.69
CA GLY A 604 18.14 14.30 -10.88
C GLY A 604 16.95 13.36 -10.81
N THR A 605 16.91 12.40 -11.73
CA THR A 605 15.81 11.46 -11.91
C THR A 605 15.79 10.37 -10.82
N TYR A 606 14.69 9.64 -10.70
CA TYR A 606 14.65 8.40 -9.88
C TYR A 606 15.72 7.41 -10.33
N ALA A 607 15.97 7.31 -11.62
CA ALA A 607 17.01 6.47 -12.19
C ALA A 607 18.42 6.86 -11.73
N ASP A 608 18.72 8.18 -11.65
CA ASP A 608 20.01 8.68 -11.17
C ASP A 608 20.21 8.41 -9.68
N ARG A 609 19.18 8.66 -8.87
CA ARG A 609 19.22 8.36 -7.42
C ARG A 609 19.36 6.86 -7.15
N ALA A 610 18.60 6.03 -7.87
CA ALA A 610 18.71 4.58 -7.75
C ALA A 610 20.11 4.09 -8.12
N ALA A 611 20.71 4.62 -9.21
CA ALA A 611 22.07 4.28 -9.60
C ALA A 611 23.10 4.65 -8.51
N ARG A 612 22.96 5.81 -7.87
CA ARG A 612 23.81 6.23 -6.75
C ARG A 612 23.59 5.33 -5.52
N ALA A 613 22.34 5.05 -5.14
CA ALA A 613 22.02 4.20 -4.00
C ALA A 613 22.56 2.77 -4.19
N VAL A 614 22.35 2.20 -5.37
CA VAL A 614 22.77 0.83 -5.70
C VAL A 614 24.28 0.73 -5.92
N GLY A 615 24.89 1.71 -6.61
CA GLY A 615 26.30 1.66 -6.99
C GLY A 615 27.26 1.84 -5.81
N HIS A 616 26.93 2.71 -4.88
CA HIS A 616 27.84 3.07 -3.79
C HIS A 616 27.48 2.43 -2.43
N VAL A 617 26.20 2.07 -2.23
CA VAL A 617 25.75 1.48 -0.97
C VAL A 617 25.87 -0.05 -1.00
N PHE A 618 25.79 -0.69 -2.15
CA PHE A 618 25.49 -2.13 -2.22
C PHE A 618 26.39 -2.97 -3.13
N GLY A 619 27.33 -2.40 -3.85
CA GLY A 619 28.23 -3.17 -4.75
C GLY A 619 27.49 -3.89 -5.90
N TRP A 620 27.62 -3.39 -7.10
CA TRP A 620 26.90 -3.75 -8.33
C TRP A 620 26.81 -5.26 -8.67
N ARG A 621 27.80 -6.06 -8.28
CA ARG A 621 27.90 -7.48 -8.73
C ARG A 621 26.87 -8.43 -8.15
N ALA A 622 26.39 -8.15 -6.92
CA ALA A 622 25.46 -9.06 -6.24
C ALA A 622 24.02 -8.94 -6.72
N ILE A 623 23.56 -7.69 -7.07
CA ILE A 623 22.20 -7.45 -7.58
C ILE A 623 22.01 -8.10 -8.95
N TRP A 624 23.01 -7.99 -9.81
CA TRP A 624 22.99 -8.52 -11.17
C TRP A 624 23.08 -10.04 -11.21
N ALA A 625 23.77 -10.66 -10.25
CA ALA A 625 23.78 -12.10 -10.11
C ALA A 625 22.39 -12.62 -9.73
N ALA A 626 21.70 -11.95 -8.81
CA ALA A 626 20.35 -12.33 -8.39
C ALA A 626 19.30 -12.11 -9.51
N MET A 627 19.31 -10.96 -10.19
CA MET A 627 18.39 -10.70 -11.32
C MET A 627 18.63 -11.63 -12.51
N ARG A 628 19.90 -12.00 -12.80
CA ARG A 628 20.22 -12.95 -13.87
C ARG A 628 19.91 -14.39 -13.50
N ALA A 629 20.00 -14.76 -12.22
CA ALA A 629 19.64 -16.10 -11.75
C ALA A 629 18.12 -16.31 -11.87
N CYS A 630 17.30 -15.33 -11.48
CA CYS A 630 15.84 -15.40 -11.66
C CYS A 630 15.42 -15.47 -13.14
N GLY A 631 16.10 -14.73 -14.03
CA GLY A 631 15.79 -14.75 -15.47
C GLY A 631 16.24 -16.01 -16.24
N ARG A 632 17.14 -16.82 -15.67
CA ARG A 632 17.59 -18.09 -16.27
C ARG A 632 16.85 -19.33 -15.73
N ALA A 633 16.28 -19.26 -14.54
CA ALA A 633 15.54 -20.38 -13.94
C ALA A 633 14.20 -20.68 -14.65
N GLY A 634 13.67 -19.77 -15.47
CA GLY A 634 12.47 -20.00 -16.27
C GLY A 634 12.66 -20.96 -17.47
N ARG A 635 13.83 -21.56 -17.67
CA ARG A 635 14.12 -22.44 -18.82
C ARG A 635 14.81 -23.77 -18.52
N LEU A 636 14.87 -24.24 -17.31
CA LEU A 636 15.45 -25.56 -16.99
C LEU A 636 14.55 -26.37 -16.07
N THR A 637 13.86 -27.30 -16.71
CA THR A 637 13.47 -28.66 -16.33
C THR A 637 12.94 -28.96 -14.93
N SER A 638 11.72 -29.51 -14.95
CA SER A 638 11.12 -30.35 -13.94
C SER A 638 12.05 -31.49 -13.49
N SER A 639 12.33 -31.60 -12.20
CA SER A 639 12.62 -32.88 -11.57
C SER A 639 11.82 -33.01 -10.27
N ARG A 640 11.12 -34.14 -10.19
CA ARG A 640 10.30 -34.59 -9.07
C ARG A 640 11.16 -34.85 -7.84
N ALA A 641 10.85 -34.26 -6.71
CA ALA A 641 10.86 -34.82 -5.36
C ALA A 641 10.54 -33.73 -4.32
N SER A 642 9.36 -33.77 -3.78
CA SER A 642 8.90 -33.45 -2.43
C SER A 642 7.41 -33.07 -2.44
N VAL A 643 6.61 -34.09 -2.57
CA VAL A 643 5.17 -34.06 -2.31
C VAL A 643 5.03 -34.57 -0.90
N LEU A 644 4.68 -33.72 0.09
CA LEU A 644 4.04 -34.20 1.35
C LEU A 644 3.67 -33.12 2.38
N LEU A 645 3.71 -31.80 2.09
CA LEU A 645 3.33 -30.80 3.11
C LEU A 645 2.19 -29.83 2.72
N TRP A 646 1.67 -29.91 1.50
CA TRP A 646 0.60 -29.00 1.07
C TRP A 646 -0.52 -29.76 0.35
N PRO A 647 -1.84 -29.38 0.52
CA PRO A 647 -2.93 -29.96 -0.26
C PRO A 647 -2.84 -29.61 -1.73
#